data_31f258ebb3bed12d29a3f94328f9df3b
#
_entry.id   31f258ebb3bed12d29a3f94328f9df3b
#
_cell.length_a   1.000
_cell.length_b   1.000
_cell.length_c   1.000
_cell.angle_alpha   90.00
_cell.angle_beta   90.00
_cell.angle_gamma   90.00
#
_symmetry.space_group_name_H-M   'P 1'
#
loop_
_entity.id
_entity.type
_entity.pdbx_description
1 polymer ?
#
loop_
_entity_poly.entity_id
_entity_poly.type
_entity_poly.pdbx_seq_one_letter_code
_entity_poly.pdbx_strand_id
1 'polypeptide(L)'
;TSGKASDSPQGTWVPGSPGSRRTGTRRRHPARERLVGHLMAALSRLGRQAEALEVYERTRHHLAEDFGVGTTSELRRVRTAILRQDPEANGTGPESPPAHRPDWVGKAPPPHEAARTLRSPEAADTLHGPEAEPATAERPACQAGHTETEGRGHGATADGPTGTPQAAVLRAEPAGGTAAPSPFTGRSQELHRLATAAASALVGHGPVAAVLGPAGVGKTRLLLELAARLESDGGPEVVWGHCFPGEGVPPYWLWTQVLRRLALTRADAFLRVAEPFGALLTPLLPERPTGSDPGRSGSESDWGQARFLTHDAVCEVLLTLARQRPFVLFLEDLQWADTASLELLRLLSTRRQGQPLGIVLTAREFEAESDDSLRRTLSEVLRGPRTETLRLGGLSRRAVAALVDAQAGPGVDPEVVEVLHRRSEGNPYFVMQLLSLLGDARSLHRSDAVAVLLARVPAGVRDALHQRFDALPEPVLRVLRVCAVIGSEVDTDLLRRSVPADEPVPAALETAIRAGLLAEDPHHPGRLHFAHALVRETLVEELASEDRQRLHARVAEALCARGRAGREEIERVADHSWQAKDAVPVERALPRLLRAAEQAEQQWAYEQVEMWLRRALHLVGLLRPDDPSAVRLEQQLRIQLGQVLATTRGYGHPEAESELTHGRALSAVTHAPEDPSVLWALCAAYLVTGRYEDSRQFSGLLREMRETTGAPVGCLGAAYGEGIVLHVRGRLSEALSELEYAVAMADRFAREGRALARTFQHDPRVSCRSYNAFTHWLLGNRRTAGTRRRELLRLTKFESRPSDRCFALYVDAVVAAWEGDAATARSSGAEGVRLAGEHGLLYWKALLGVLKGWGLTHSGQEDDGLDLMHASLTELRTSRTYLRHPLHLGLLGQAQQHAGRTEEAEATFRALLTAVEHRNEHVYLHSSLPATRLLHTLLGRAAAEAVTGG
;
A
#
# COMPACT_ATOMS: atom_id res chain seq x y z
N THR A 1 -9.36 14.74 -68.04
CA THR A 1 -8.26 14.90 -69.02
C THR A 1 -6.96 15.08 -68.26
N SER A 2 -6.14 14.01 -68.37
CA SER A 2 -4.71 14.04 -68.57
C SER A 2 -3.88 14.91 -67.61
N GLY A 3 -2.82 14.50 -66.98
CA GLY A 3 -1.91 13.42 -67.23
C GLY A 3 -0.69 13.59 -66.32
N LYS A 4 0.03 12.43 -66.17
CA LYS A 4 1.47 12.28 -65.94
C LYS A 4 2.09 12.90 -64.69
N ALA A 5 2.47 12.08 -63.74
CA ALA A 5 3.83 11.51 -63.59
C ALA A 5 4.96 12.56 -63.47
N SER A 6 5.64 12.57 -62.39
CA SER A 6 7.05 12.28 -62.21
C SER A 6 7.62 13.02 -61.00
N ASP A 7 8.57 12.36 -60.39
CA ASP A 7 9.70 12.86 -59.64
C ASP A 7 9.56 13.07 -58.12
N SER A 8 10.23 12.13 -57.48
CA SER A 8 10.78 12.31 -56.14
C SER A 8 11.61 13.59 -56.04
N PRO A 9 11.56 14.27 -54.94
CA PRO A 9 12.76 14.95 -54.47
C PRO A 9 13.25 14.32 -53.17
N GLN A 10 14.51 13.97 -53.18
CA GLN A 10 15.38 13.83 -52.03
C GLN A 10 15.21 15.03 -51.09
N GLY A 11 14.47 14.86 -50.06
CA GLY A 11 14.40 15.81 -48.95
C GLY A 11 15.47 15.45 -47.92
N THR A 12 16.58 16.17 -47.99
CA THR A 12 17.59 16.24 -46.91
C THR A 12 16.93 16.51 -45.58
N TRP A 13 17.00 15.55 -44.71
CA TRP A 13 16.56 15.64 -43.33
C TRP A 13 17.57 16.47 -42.51
N VAL A 14 17.27 17.71 -42.29
CA VAL A 14 17.96 18.56 -41.29
C VAL A 14 17.47 18.16 -39.91
N PRO A 15 18.33 17.78 -38.94
CA PRO A 15 17.89 17.45 -37.58
C PRO A 15 17.49 18.75 -36.90
N GLY A 16 16.20 19.02 -36.94
CA GLY A 16 15.58 20.00 -36.06
C GLY A 16 15.66 19.51 -34.62
N SER A 17 15.98 20.44 -33.73
CA SER A 17 16.11 20.31 -32.27
C SER A 17 15.14 19.26 -31.66
N PRO A 18 15.53 18.48 -30.64
CA PRO A 18 14.72 17.43 -30.07
C PRO A 18 13.54 18.01 -29.26
N GLY A 19 12.43 18.25 -29.95
CA GLY A 19 11.16 18.67 -29.34
C GLY A 19 10.43 17.46 -28.74
N SER A 20 10.38 17.45 -27.47
CA SER A 20 9.36 17.09 -26.47
C SER A 20 8.34 15.94 -26.66
N ARG A 21 8.18 15.27 -27.80
CA ARG A 21 7.12 14.24 -27.97
C ARG A 21 7.57 12.78 -27.89
N ARG A 22 8.87 12.48 -27.94
CA ARG A 22 9.39 11.11 -27.79
C ARG A 22 9.93 10.78 -26.38
N THR A 23 10.11 11.77 -25.52
CA THR A 23 10.53 11.58 -24.13
C THR A 23 9.40 11.09 -23.20
N GLY A 24 8.14 11.33 -23.55
CA GLY A 24 7.00 10.92 -22.73
C GLY A 24 6.78 9.39 -22.63
N THR A 25 7.12 8.64 -23.67
CA THR A 25 7.03 7.17 -23.66
C THR A 25 8.23 6.51 -22.96
N ARG A 26 9.38 7.19 -22.92
CA ARG A 26 10.56 6.70 -22.18
C ARG A 26 10.41 6.87 -20.65
N ARG A 27 9.73 7.92 -20.19
CA ARG A 27 9.47 8.14 -18.76
C ARG A 27 8.44 7.19 -18.15
N ARG A 28 7.55 6.59 -18.95
CA ARG A 28 6.45 5.75 -18.44
C ARG A 28 6.85 4.30 -18.13
N HIS A 29 7.95 3.78 -18.72
CA HIS A 29 8.36 2.38 -18.52
C HIS A 29 9.88 2.20 -18.59
N PRO A 30 10.67 2.82 -17.70
CA PRO A 30 12.12 2.72 -17.74
C PRO A 30 12.65 1.30 -17.48
N ALA A 31 11.92 0.48 -16.74
CA ALA A 31 12.30 -0.87 -16.37
C ALA A 31 12.05 -1.95 -17.46
N ARG A 32 11.60 -1.58 -18.65
CA ARG A 32 11.44 -2.54 -19.74
C ARG A 32 12.74 -2.73 -20.51
N GLU A 33 13.70 -3.41 -19.93
CA GLU A 33 15.03 -3.65 -20.50
C GLU A 33 14.99 -4.37 -21.86
N ARG A 34 13.99 -5.21 -22.14
CA ARG A 34 13.78 -5.81 -23.48
C ARG A 34 13.53 -4.75 -24.54
N LEU A 35 12.73 -3.74 -24.24
CA LEU A 35 12.44 -2.65 -25.17
C LEU A 35 13.70 -1.80 -25.43
N VAL A 36 14.50 -1.60 -24.39
CA VAL A 36 15.81 -0.95 -24.48
C VAL A 36 16.76 -1.79 -25.35
N GLY A 37 16.81 -3.10 -25.14
CA GLY A 37 17.61 -4.01 -25.96
C GLY A 37 17.23 -3.96 -27.45
N HIS A 38 15.95 -3.94 -27.79
CA HIS A 38 15.47 -3.78 -29.15
C HIS A 38 15.82 -2.40 -29.74
N LEU A 39 15.74 -1.33 -28.95
CA LEU A 39 16.13 0.00 -29.38
C LEU A 39 17.64 0.08 -29.66
N MET A 40 18.47 -0.50 -28.79
CA MET A 40 19.91 -0.57 -28.98
C MET A 40 20.27 -1.37 -30.26
N ALA A 41 19.63 -2.51 -30.46
CA ALA A 41 19.83 -3.31 -31.69
C ALA A 41 19.37 -2.58 -32.96
N ALA A 42 18.29 -1.80 -32.90
CA ALA A 42 17.81 -0.99 -34.01
C ALA A 42 18.75 0.18 -34.32
N LEU A 43 19.26 0.87 -33.31
CA LEU A 43 20.25 1.95 -33.47
C LEU A 43 21.58 1.42 -34.04
N SER A 44 22.03 0.26 -33.58
CA SER A 44 23.24 -0.40 -34.11
C SER A 44 23.09 -0.76 -35.60
N ARG A 45 21.93 -1.29 -36.00
CA ARG A 45 21.61 -1.58 -37.41
C ARG A 45 21.57 -0.34 -38.30
N LEU A 46 21.24 0.81 -37.75
CA LEU A 46 21.27 2.10 -38.42
C LEU A 46 22.68 2.77 -38.43
N GLY A 47 23.71 2.05 -37.98
CA GLY A 47 25.08 2.58 -37.89
C GLY A 47 25.29 3.57 -36.70
N ARG A 48 24.29 3.77 -35.82
CA ARG A 48 24.31 4.72 -34.72
C ARG A 48 24.75 4.06 -33.40
N GLN A 49 25.92 3.39 -33.44
CA GLN A 49 26.46 2.60 -32.32
C GLN A 49 26.69 3.42 -31.06
N ALA A 50 27.19 4.66 -31.19
CA ALA A 50 27.47 5.54 -30.08
C ALA A 50 26.16 5.84 -29.29
N GLU A 51 25.07 6.11 -29.99
CA GLU A 51 23.77 6.36 -29.38
C GLU A 51 23.16 5.09 -28.76
N ALA A 52 23.40 3.93 -29.36
CA ALA A 52 22.98 2.66 -28.78
C ALA A 52 23.67 2.40 -27.43
N LEU A 53 24.95 2.69 -27.31
CA LEU A 53 25.72 2.56 -26.07
C LEU A 53 25.32 3.63 -25.04
N GLU A 54 25.02 4.84 -25.47
CA GLU A 54 24.50 5.90 -24.58
C GLU A 54 23.12 5.54 -24.02
N VAL A 55 22.26 4.88 -24.79
CA VAL A 55 20.98 4.34 -24.30
C VAL A 55 21.20 3.28 -23.22
N TYR A 56 22.22 2.40 -23.41
CA TYR A 56 22.59 1.42 -22.40
C TYR A 56 23.07 2.09 -21.11
N GLU A 57 24.02 3.04 -21.19
CA GLU A 57 24.59 3.68 -19.99
C GLU A 57 23.54 4.51 -19.23
N ARG A 58 22.67 5.21 -19.92
CA ARG A 58 21.51 5.89 -19.28
C ARG A 58 20.59 4.91 -18.58
N THR A 59 20.30 3.77 -19.20
CA THR A 59 19.44 2.74 -18.59
C THR A 59 20.12 2.10 -17.37
N ARG A 60 21.41 1.80 -17.48
CA ARG A 60 22.21 1.25 -16.38
C ARG A 60 22.25 2.20 -15.19
N HIS A 61 22.48 3.47 -15.45
CA HIS A 61 22.51 4.53 -14.42
C HIS A 61 21.14 4.66 -13.74
N HIS A 62 20.08 4.73 -14.53
CA HIS A 62 18.71 4.79 -14.02
C HIS A 62 18.32 3.54 -13.20
N LEU A 63 18.68 2.33 -13.66
CA LEU A 63 18.42 1.10 -12.90
C LEU A 63 19.24 1.03 -11.61
N ALA A 64 20.46 1.55 -11.62
CA ALA A 64 21.30 1.59 -10.44
C ALA A 64 20.85 2.67 -9.45
N GLU A 65 20.47 3.86 -9.93
CA GLU A 65 20.09 4.98 -9.06
C GLU A 65 18.64 4.86 -8.55
N ASP A 66 17.69 4.46 -9.40
CA ASP A 66 16.28 4.47 -9.01
C ASP A 66 15.80 3.14 -8.44
N PHE A 67 16.49 2.03 -8.77
CA PHE A 67 16.05 0.69 -8.34
C PHE A 67 17.13 -0.12 -7.62
N GLY A 68 18.37 0.38 -7.54
CA GLY A 68 19.50 -0.33 -6.91
C GLY A 68 19.85 -1.66 -7.60
N VAL A 69 19.40 -1.88 -8.84
CA VAL A 69 19.62 -3.13 -9.57
C VAL A 69 20.50 -2.91 -10.79
N GLY A 70 21.30 -3.94 -11.11
CA GLY A 70 22.11 -3.94 -12.33
C GLY A 70 21.27 -4.36 -13.54
N THR A 71 21.76 -4.00 -14.76
CA THR A 71 21.15 -4.43 -16.01
C THR A 71 21.10 -5.96 -16.15
N THR A 72 20.07 -6.50 -16.79
CA THR A 72 19.92 -7.94 -17.03
C THR A 72 21.06 -8.51 -17.90
N SER A 73 21.26 -9.82 -17.80
CA SER A 73 22.25 -10.54 -18.63
C SER A 73 21.95 -10.40 -20.14
N GLU A 74 20.68 -10.25 -20.51
CA GLU A 74 20.20 -10.06 -21.88
C GLU A 74 20.62 -8.68 -22.42
N LEU A 75 20.43 -7.61 -21.65
CA LEU A 75 20.83 -6.27 -22.07
C LEU A 75 22.36 -6.12 -22.11
N ARG A 76 23.09 -6.79 -21.21
CA ARG A 76 24.55 -6.87 -21.24
C ARG A 76 25.08 -7.63 -22.47
N ARG A 77 24.38 -8.70 -22.90
CA ARG A 77 24.73 -9.41 -24.15
C ARG A 77 24.56 -8.52 -25.38
N VAL A 78 23.46 -7.79 -25.48
CA VAL A 78 23.23 -6.82 -26.57
C VAL A 78 24.33 -5.77 -26.62
N ARG A 79 24.71 -5.18 -25.48
CA ARG A 79 25.84 -4.24 -25.40
C ARG A 79 27.15 -4.86 -25.88
N THR A 80 27.45 -6.08 -25.42
CA THR A 80 28.69 -6.79 -25.79
C THR A 80 28.73 -7.10 -27.27
N ALA A 81 27.61 -7.50 -27.88
CA ALA A 81 27.49 -7.76 -29.31
C ALA A 81 27.68 -6.46 -30.12
N ILE A 82 27.14 -5.33 -29.66
CA ILE A 82 27.36 -4.02 -30.29
C ILE A 82 28.84 -3.59 -30.20
N LEU A 83 29.49 -3.78 -29.07
CA LEU A 83 30.90 -3.45 -28.86
C LEU A 83 31.85 -4.33 -29.70
N ARG A 84 31.50 -5.60 -29.92
CA ARG A 84 32.26 -6.55 -30.72
C ARG A 84 32.00 -6.45 -32.19
N GLN A 85 31.02 -5.63 -32.59
CA GLN A 85 30.53 -5.53 -33.99
C GLN A 85 30.11 -6.88 -34.56
N ASP A 86 29.51 -7.75 -33.76
CA ASP A 86 29.09 -9.09 -34.11
C ASP A 86 28.02 -9.05 -35.21
N PRO A 87 28.20 -9.74 -36.36
CA PRO A 87 27.21 -9.75 -37.47
C PRO A 87 25.85 -10.34 -37.03
N GLU A 88 25.81 -11.19 -36.02
CA GLU A 88 24.55 -11.73 -35.48
C GLU A 88 23.68 -10.69 -34.77
N ALA A 89 24.22 -9.61 -34.25
CA ALA A 89 23.46 -8.44 -33.79
C ALA A 89 22.78 -7.66 -34.94
N ASN A 90 23.23 -7.89 -36.19
CA ASN A 90 22.65 -7.33 -37.41
C ASN A 90 21.70 -8.31 -38.14
N GLY A 91 21.33 -9.41 -37.51
CA GLY A 91 20.63 -10.59 -37.98
C GLY A 91 19.45 -10.42 -38.91
N THR A 92 19.56 -11.17 -39.94
CA THR A 92 18.61 -11.72 -40.92
C THR A 92 17.14 -11.71 -40.50
N GLY A 93 16.33 -11.32 -41.44
CA GLY A 93 14.90 -11.23 -41.64
C GLY A 93 13.88 -12.02 -40.80
N PRO A 94 12.62 -11.67 -40.96
CA PRO A 94 11.58 -12.09 -40.03
C PRO A 94 11.23 -13.57 -40.25
N GLU A 95 11.78 -14.43 -39.44
CA GLU A 95 11.13 -15.69 -39.14
C GLU A 95 10.06 -15.44 -38.09
N SER A 96 8.82 -15.68 -38.50
CA SER A 96 7.68 -15.77 -37.60
C SER A 96 8.02 -16.72 -36.45
N PRO A 97 7.78 -16.35 -35.18
CA PRO A 97 8.00 -17.29 -34.10
C PRO A 97 7.10 -18.49 -34.32
N PRO A 98 7.60 -19.71 -34.16
CA PRO A 98 6.75 -20.89 -34.14
C PRO A 98 5.81 -20.71 -32.95
N ALA A 99 4.52 -20.89 -33.20
CA ALA A 99 3.50 -20.97 -32.16
C ALA A 99 3.86 -22.17 -31.28
N HIS A 100 4.58 -21.91 -30.19
CA HIS A 100 4.68 -22.86 -29.08
C HIS A 100 3.30 -22.92 -28.41
N ARG A 101 2.46 -23.82 -28.94
CA ARG A 101 1.45 -24.47 -28.10
C ARG A 101 2.23 -25.32 -27.10
N PRO A 102 1.96 -25.18 -25.81
CA PRO A 102 2.50 -26.12 -24.83
C PRO A 102 1.91 -27.50 -25.11
N ASP A 103 2.75 -28.47 -25.35
CA ASP A 103 2.45 -29.89 -25.61
C ASP A 103 1.94 -30.66 -24.39
N TRP A 104 1.03 -30.09 -23.61
CA TRP A 104 0.40 -30.80 -22.48
C TRP A 104 -1.08 -31.17 -22.73
N VAL A 105 -1.60 -30.94 -23.92
CA VAL A 105 -2.86 -31.57 -24.34
C VAL A 105 -2.54 -32.99 -24.79
N GLY A 106 -2.22 -33.82 -23.80
CA GLY A 106 -2.12 -35.26 -23.96
C GLY A 106 -3.50 -35.82 -24.32
N LYS A 107 -3.53 -36.54 -25.45
CA LYS A 107 -4.62 -37.39 -25.88
C LYS A 107 -5.06 -38.29 -24.70
N ALA A 108 -6.31 -38.17 -24.31
CA ALA A 108 -6.95 -39.21 -23.51
C ALA A 108 -6.92 -40.52 -24.27
N PRO A 109 -6.49 -41.64 -23.67
CA PRO A 109 -6.64 -42.93 -24.28
C PRO A 109 -8.13 -43.35 -24.26
N PRO A 110 -8.60 -44.09 -25.27
CA PRO A 110 -9.99 -44.55 -25.32
C PRO A 110 -10.27 -45.54 -24.19
N PRO A 111 -11.51 -45.56 -23.65
CA PRO A 111 -11.89 -46.51 -22.61
C PRO A 111 -12.13 -47.85 -23.28
N HIS A 112 -11.28 -48.82 -23.05
CA HIS A 112 -11.51 -50.27 -23.15
C HIS A 112 -10.16 -50.99 -23.28
N GLU A 113 -9.75 -51.61 -22.20
CA GLU A 113 -8.94 -52.81 -22.05
C GLU A 113 -7.98 -52.70 -20.86
N ALA A 114 -8.48 -52.97 -19.68
CA ALA A 114 -7.70 -53.48 -18.56
C ALA A 114 -8.64 -53.93 -17.41
N ALA A 115 -9.57 -54.77 -17.76
CA ALA A 115 -10.26 -55.62 -16.79
C ALA A 115 -9.91 -57.08 -17.09
N ARG A 116 -8.75 -57.50 -16.64
CA ARG A 116 -8.42 -58.91 -16.40
C ARG A 116 -7.05 -59.06 -15.77
N THR A 117 -7.06 -59.90 -14.69
CA THR A 117 -5.94 -60.47 -13.93
C THR A 117 -5.32 -59.49 -12.90
N LEU A 118 -5.60 -59.69 -11.60
CA LEU A 118 -5.16 -60.83 -10.80
C LEU A 118 -6.03 -60.97 -9.53
N ARG A 119 -6.46 -62.19 -9.32
CA ARG A 119 -7.12 -62.73 -8.10
C ARG A 119 -6.10 -62.82 -6.97
N SER A 120 -6.68 -62.63 -5.75
CA SER A 120 -6.13 -63.04 -4.44
C SER A 120 -5.64 -64.50 -4.39
N PRO A 121 -4.89 -64.92 -3.35
CA PRO A 121 -5.58 -65.44 -2.17
C PRO A 121 -4.91 -65.07 -0.79
N GLU A 122 -5.80 -64.94 0.21
CA GLU A 122 -5.87 -65.63 1.51
C GLU A 122 -4.59 -65.92 2.31
N ALA A 123 -4.57 -65.46 3.53
CA ALA A 123 -4.61 -66.23 4.77
C ALA A 123 -4.36 -65.22 5.94
N ALA A 124 -5.29 -65.02 6.81
CA ALA A 124 -5.65 -65.77 8.02
C ALA A 124 -4.65 -65.63 9.15
N ASP A 125 -5.16 -65.06 10.16
CA ASP A 125 -5.21 -65.54 11.57
C ASP A 125 -4.46 -64.71 12.63
N THR A 126 -5.29 -64.25 13.55
CA THR A 126 -5.22 -64.28 15.01
C THR A 126 -4.12 -63.52 15.76
N LEU A 127 -4.54 -62.62 16.63
CA LEU A 127 -4.68 -62.81 18.07
C LEU A 127 -4.89 -61.46 18.80
N HIS A 128 -6.00 -61.42 19.50
CA HIS A 128 -6.30 -60.86 20.84
C HIS A 128 -5.52 -59.64 21.39
N GLY A 129 -6.35 -58.71 21.87
CA GLY A 129 -6.12 -57.58 22.73
C GLY A 129 -5.51 -57.90 24.11
N PRO A 130 -5.45 -56.97 25.05
CA PRO A 130 -6.64 -56.38 25.67
C PRO A 130 -6.58 -54.87 25.95
N GLU A 131 -7.78 -54.39 26.30
CA GLU A 131 -8.11 -53.08 26.87
C GLU A 131 -7.26 -52.66 28.05
N ALA A 132 -6.99 -51.37 28.18
CA ALA A 132 -6.74 -50.72 29.46
C ALA A 132 -7.28 -49.29 29.46
N GLU A 133 -8.24 -49.10 30.35
CA GLU A 133 -8.86 -47.83 30.71
C GLU A 133 -7.90 -46.81 31.37
N PRO A 134 -8.29 -45.56 31.54
CA PRO A 134 -7.41 -44.43 31.84
C PRO A 134 -7.13 -44.28 33.33
N ALA A 135 -5.88 -44.02 33.67
CA ALA A 135 -5.50 -43.66 35.01
C ALA A 135 -5.47 -42.12 35.16
N THR A 136 -6.35 -41.65 36.01
CA THR A 136 -6.31 -40.36 36.69
C THR A 136 -5.01 -40.16 37.47
N ALA A 137 -4.35 -39.07 37.31
CA ALA A 137 -3.28 -38.64 38.21
C ALA A 137 -3.50 -37.20 38.66
N GLU A 138 -3.54 -37.10 39.94
CA GLU A 138 -3.85 -35.95 40.80
C GLU A 138 -2.80 -34.82 40.74
N ARG A 139 -3.29 -33.62 40.94
CA ARG A 139 -2.51 -32.46 41.34
C ARG A 139 -2.04 -32.57 42.80
N PRO A 140 -0.88 -32.08 43.16
CA PRO A 140 -0.66 -31.62 44.52
C PRO A 140 -0.75 -30.09 44.62
N ALA A 141 -1.65 -29.68 45.47
CA ALA A 141 -1.71 -28.33 46.03
C ALA A 141 -0.58 -28.12 47.00
N CYS A 142 0.07 -26.98 47.00
CA CYS A 142 0.87 -26.47 48.10
C CYS A 142 0.22 -25.24 48.71
N GLN A 143 0.00 -25.37 49.97
CA GLN A 143 -0.66 -24.47 50.87
C GLN A 143 0.24 -23.26 51.22
N ALA A 144 -0.46 -22.19 51.56
CA ALA A 144 0.02 -20.99 52.20
C ALA A 144 0.58 -21.25 53.59
N GLY A 145 1.63 -20.54 53.96
CA GLY A 145 2.11 -20.41 55.32
C GLY A 145 2.21 -18.93 55.68
N HIS A 146 1.30 -18.48 56.53
CA HIS A 146 1.39 -17.23 57.28
C HIS A 146 2.45 -17.36 58.36
N THR A 147 3.23 -16.32 58.57
CA THR A 147 3.79 -16.02 59.89
C THR A 147 3.78 -14.51 60.09
N GLU A 148 2.91 -14.08 61.01
CA GLU A 148 2.95 -12.80 61.68
C GLU A 148 4.15 -12.75 62.62
N THR A 149 4.75 -11.59 62.73
CA THR A 149 5.43 -11.18 63.99
C THR A 149 5.25 -9.67 64.21
N GLU A 150 4.60 -9.38 65.29
CA GLU A 150 4.43 -8.06 65.90
C GLU A 150 5.74 -7.47 66.43
N GLY A 151 5.79 -6.15 66.49
CA GLY A 151 6.84 -5.40 67.21
C GLY A 151 6.51 -3.90 67.33
N ARG A 152 5.78 -3.54 68.40
CA ARG A 152 5.59 -2.21 69.04
C ARG A 152 6.84 -1.31 68.95
N GLY A 153 6.80 0.00 68.86
CA GLY A 153 5.98 0.98 69.50
C GLY A 153 6.62 2.39 69.52
N HIS A 154 5.80 3.41 69.81
CA HIS A 154 6.10 4.80 70.28
C HIS A 154 6.49 5.76 69.15
N GLY A 155 5.78 6.80 68.80
CA GLY A 155 4.97 7.70 69.60
C GLY A 155 5.56 9.10 69.60
N ALA A 156 5.00 10.06 68.83
CA ALA A 156 4.91 11.47 69.20
C ALA A 156 4.18 12.28 68.10
N THR A 157 3.26 13.00 68.52
CA THR A 157 2.34 14.00 67.98
C THR A 157 3.04 15.20 67.33
N ALA A 158 2.53 15.75 66.29
CA ALA A 158 2.06 17.15 66.17
C ALA A 158 1.63 17.53 64.74
N ASP A 159 0.40 18.01 64.67
CA ASP A 159 -0.22 19.06 63.87
C ASP A 159 0.16 19.22 62.37
N GLY A 160 -0.90 19.17 61.54
CA GLY A 160 -0.93 19.55 60.14
C GLY A 160 -0.82 21.08 59.92
N PRO A 161 -0.78 21.52 58.72
CA PRO A 161 -2.01 21.62 57.90
C PRO A 161 -1.86 21.25 56.41
N THR A 162 -3.03 20.92 55.87
CA THR A 162 -3.42 20.84 54.48
C THR A 162 -2.64 21.74 53.50
N GLY A 163 -1.99 21.13 52.52
CA GLY A 163 -1.44 21.81 51.34
C GLY A 163 -1.30 20.82 50.19
N THR A 164 -2.18 20.94 49.22
CA THR A 164 -2.09 20.30 47.90
C THR A 164 -0.71 20.52 47.28
N PRO A 165 -0.02 19.50 46.75
CA PRO A 165 1.20 19.75 45.99
C PRO A 165 0.80 20.22 44.60
N GLN A 166 0.95 21.52 44.36
CA GLN A 166 1.08 22.07 43.01
C GLN A 166 2.24 21.38 42.32
N ALA A 167 1.95 20.82 41.13
CA ALA A 167 2.94 20.35 40.21
C ALA A 167 3.90 21.50 39.85
N ALA A 168 5.09 21.45 40.41
CA ALA A 168 6.19 22.29 39.98
C ALA A 168 6.58 21.88 38.56
N VAL A 169 6.25 22.70 37.59
CA VAL A 169 6.77 22.68 36.25
C VAL A 169 8.28 22.94 36.37
N LEU A 170 9.06 21.88 36.31
CA LEU A 170 10.51 21.96 36.12
C LEU A 170 10.75 22.55 34.74
N ARG A 171 10.96 23.86 34.68
CA ARG A 171 11.74 24.48 33.62
C ARG A 171 13.17 23.97 33.77
N ALA A 172 13.56 22.98 32.99
CA ALA A 172 14.96 22.63 32.86
C ALA A 172 15.62 23.72 32.00
N GLU A 173 16.39 24.59 32.65
CA GLU A 173 17.39 25.42 31.95
C GLU A 173 18.44 24.47 31.37
N PRO A 174 18.89 24.69 30.14
CA PRO A 174 19.93 23.85 29.53
C PRO A 174 21.29 24.19 30.19
N ALA A 175 21.75 23.33 31.05
CA ALA A 175 23.12 23.34 31.52
C ALA A 175 24.05 22.69 30.46
N GLY A 176 24.93 23.52 29.91
CA GLY A 176 26.16 23.07 29.22
C GLY A 176 26.12 23.13 27.70
N GLY A 177 26.62 24.21 27.13
CA GLY A 177 27.39 24.24 25.88
C GLY A 177 26.70 23.76 24.60
N THR A 178 25.47 24.10 24.33
CA THR A 178 24.88 23.97 22.99
C THR A 178 25.19 25.23 22.21
N ALA A 179 25.83 25.06 21.03
CA ALA A 179 25.93 26.14 20.05
C ALA A 179 24.54 26.73 19.85
N ALA A 180 24.37 28.03 20.01
CA ALA A 180 23.12 28.73 19.81
C ALA A 180 22.53 28.31 18.46
N PRO A 181 21.21 28.02 18.40
CA PRO A 181 20.58 27.63 17.16
C PRO A 181 20.84 28.70 16.11
N SER A 182 21.28 28.27 14.92
CA SER A 182 21.56 29.20 13.81
C SER A 182 20.37 30.14 13.61
N PRO A 183 20.60 31.45 13.43
CA PRO A 183 19.52 32.41 13.32
C PRO A 183 18.63 32.09 12.12
N PHE A 184 17.33 32.27 12.28
CA PHE A 184 16.35 32.12 11.21
C PHE A 184 16.42 33.36 10.30
N THR A 185 16.78 33.14 9.03
CA THR A 185 16.99 34.24 8.05
C THR A 185 16.22 33.97 6.75
N GLY A 186 15.72 35.07 6.15
CA GLY A 186 15.28 35.10 4.75
C GLY A 186 13.96 34.38 4.41
N ARG A 187 13.12 33.99 5.40
CA ARG A 187 11.84 33.27 5.20
C ARG A 187 10.66 33.97 5.90
N SER A 188 10.73 35.27 6.09
CA SER A 188 9.70 36.00 6.84
C SER A 188 8.34 36.00 6.17
N GLN A 189 8.29 36.01 4.83
CA GLN A 189 7.03 35.94 4.08
C GLN A 189 6.39 34.57 4.17
N GLU A 190 7.18 33.52 3.96
CA GLU A 190 6.72 32.14 4.06
C GLU A 190 6.20 31.84 5.48
N LEU A 191 6.95 32.28 6.51
CA LEU A 191 6.53 32.13 7.90
C LEU A 191 5.22 32.87 8.19
N HIS A 192 5.07 34.10 7.69
CA HIS A 192 3.84 34.89 7.85
C HIS A 192 2.64 34.21 7.17
N ARG A 193 2.80 33.70 5.94
CA ARG A 193 1.75 32.98 5.20
C ARG A 193 1.31 31.74 5.96
N LEU A 194 2.25 30.92 6.45
CA LEU A 194 1.93 29.73 7.25
C LEU A 194 1.25 30.08 8.57
N ALA A 195 1.72 31.11 9.28
CA ALA A 195 1.09 31.55 10.53
C ALA A 195 -0.36 32.03 10.30
N THR A 196 -0.60 32.73 9.19
CA THR A 196 -1.96 33.17 8.82
C THR A 196 -2.84 31.96 8.46
N ALA A 197 -2.30 31.00 7.71
CA ALA A 197 -3.00 29.77 7.36
C ALA A 197 -3.36 28.95 8.61
N ALA A 198 -2.43 28.78 9.53
CA ALA A 198 -2.66 28.09 10.80
C ALA A 198 -3.70 28.80 11.66
N ALA A 199 -3.61 30.12 11.83
CA ALA A 199 -4.58 30.91 12.58
C ALA A 199 -6.01 30.78 12.00
N SER A 200 -6.14 30.83 10.68
CA SER A 200 -7.43 30.63 10.00
C SER A 200 -7.99 29.20 10.19
N ALA A 201 -7.10 28.20 10.25
CA ALA A 201 -7.49 26.81 10.47
C ALA A 201 -8.04 26.58 11.86
N LEU A 202 -7.52 27.26 12.87
CA LEU A 202 -7.98 27.15 14.27
C LEU A 202 -9.41 27.65 14.50
N VAL A 203 -9.91 28.51 13.63
CA VAL A 203 -11.31 28.97 13.64
C VAL A 203 -12.20 28.22 12.66
N GLY A 204 -11.73 27.09 12.15
CA GLY A 204 -12.48 26.21 11.24
C GLY A 204 -12.52 26.69 9.77
N HIS A 205 -11.80 27.75 9.43
CA HIS A 205 -11.87 28.37 8.09
C HIS A 205 -10.54 28.28 7.32
N GLY A 206 -9.53 27.67 7.91
CA GLY A 206 -8.19 27.67 7.35
C GLY A 206 -7.92 26.59 6.30
N PRO A 207 -6.88 26.85 5.47
CA PRO A 207 -6.38 25.89 4.50
C PRO A 207 -5.63 24.73 5.17
N VAL A 208 -5.42 23.63 4.41
CA VAL A 208 -4.26 22.77 4.61
C VAL A 208 -3.06 23.49 4.02
N ALA A 209 -1.98 23.63 4.77
CA ALA A 209 -0.76 24.24 4.27
C ALA A 209 0.27 23.16 3.91
N ALA A 210 0.88 23.27 2.73
CA ALA A 210 1.93 22.37 2.27
C ALA A 210 3.22 23.15 2.00
N VAL A 211 4.32 22.66 2.55
CA VAL A 211 5.67 23.19 2.33
C VAL A 211 6.46 22.17 1.49
N LEU A 212 6.66 22.49 0.22
CA LEU A 212 7.36 21.65 -0.73
C LEU A 212 8.75 22.23 -1.04
N GLY A 213 9.71 21.38 -1.32
CA GLY A 213 11.04 21.82 -1.74
C GLY A 213 12.12 20.76 -1.57
N PRO A 214 13.31 20.97 -2.11
CA PRO A 214 14.41 20.00 -2.09
C PRO A 214 14.90 19.72 -0.66
N ALA A 215 15.70 18.65 -0.53
CA ALA A 215 16.36 18.31 0.73
C ALA A 215 17.28 19.46 1.18
N GLY A 216 17.32 19.71 2.50
CA GLY A 216 18.19 20.74 3.09
C GLY A 216 17.77 22.20 2.90
N VAL A 217 16.68 22.48 2.18
CA VAL A 217 16.18 23.84 1.90
C VAL A 217 15.61 24.56 3.13
N GLY A 218 15.44 23.85 4.25
CA GLY A 218 14.99 24.41 5.53
C GLY A 218 13.50 24.27 5.81
N LYS A 219 12.82 23.21 5.30
CA LYS A 219 11.41 22.92 5.58
C LYS A 219 11.17 22.75 7.08
N THR A 220 11.86 21.80 7.70
CA THR A 220 11.79 21.54 9.15
C THR A 220 12.13 22.78 9.98
N ARG A 221 13.17 23.54 9.59
CA ARG A 221 13.54 24.78 10.31
C ARG A 221 12.42 25.83 10.25
N LEU A 222 11.73 25.96 9.11
CA LEU A 222 10.58 26.84 8.96
C LEU A 222 9.41 26.40 9.86
N LEU A 223 9.16 25.09 9.97
CA LEU A 223 8.13 24.56 10.85
C LEU A 223 8.47 24.76 12.34
N LEU A 224 9.72 24.56 12.75
CA LEU A 224 10.16 24.83 14.12
C LEU A 224 9.96 26.32 14.50
N GLU A 225 10.27 27.23 13.59
CA GLU A 225 10.04 28.66 13.82
C GLU A 225 8.55 29.01 13.86
N LEU A 226 7.75 28.34 13.03
CA LEU A 226 6.30 28.47 13.06
C LEU A 226 5.73 27.93 14.37
N ALA A 227 6.20 26.77 14.85
CA ALA A 227 5.78 26.20 16.14
C ALA A 227 6.07 27.16 17.29
N ALA A 228 7.32 27.65 17.39
CA ALA A 228 7.71 28.62 18.41
C ALA A 228 6.82 29.87 18.39
N ARG A 229 6.44 30.35 17.19
CA ARG A 229 5.54 31.49 17.04
C ARG A 229 4.09 31.18 17.41
N LEU A 230 3.60 29.98 17.10
CA LEU A 230 2.23 29.57 17.43
C LEU A 230 2.05 29.29 18.93
N GLU A 231 3.05 28.71 19.57
CA GLU A 231 3.03 28.37 20.99
C GLU A 231 3.37 29.54 21.92
N SER A 232 3.88 30.66 21.36
CA SER A 232 4.14 31.87 22.14
C SER A 232 2.83 32.40 22.77
N ASP A 233 2.92 32.95 23.98
CA ASP A 233 1.83 33.60 24.71
C ASP A 233 0.58 32.75 24.93
N GLY A 234 0.73 31.42 25.10
CA GLY A 234 -0.39 30.52 25.38
C GLY A 234 -1.24 30.18 24.15
N GLY A 235 -0.67 30.27 22.98
CA GLY A 235 -1.28 29.90 21.71
C GLY A 235 -1.60 28.40 21.58
N PRO A 236 -2.02 27.93 20.39
CA PRO A 236 -2.42 26.56 20.16
C PRO A 236 -1.24 25.61 20.28
N GLU A 237 -1.51 24.43 20.82
CA GLU A 237 -0.55 23.32 20.86
C GLU A 237 -0.20 22.86 19.44
N VAL A 238 1.08 22.59 19.20
CA VAL A 238 1.57 21.99 17.96
C VAL A 238 1.87 20.51 18.21
N VAL A 239 1.27 19.64 17.42
CA VAL A 239 1.45 18.19 17.51
C VAL A 239 2.16 17.69 16.26
N TRP A 240 3.31 17.05 16.48
CA TRP A 240 4.18 16.59 15.41
C TRP A 240 3.93 15.13 15.06
N GLY A 241 4.02 14.82 13.77
CA GLY A 241 4.17 13.49 13.22
C GLY A 241 5.24 13.50 12.13
N HIS A 242 6.20 12.60 12.21
CA HIS A 242 7.32 12.48 11.28
C HIS A 242 7.26 11.17 10.50
N CYS A 243 7.52 11.25 9.21
CA CYS A 243 7.77 10.08 8.39
C CYS A 243 9.28 9.89 8.21
N PHE A 244 9.74 8.66 8.22
CA PHE A 244 11.17 8.35 8.15
C PHE A 244 11.47 7.51 6.91
N PRO A 245 12.64 7.72 6.27
CA PRO A 245 13.08 6.86 5.19
C PRO A 245 13.43 5.48 5.74
N GLY A 246 12.88 4.43 5.16
CA GLY A 246 13.22 3.05 5.48
C GLY A 246 12.02 2.12 5.35
N GLU A 247 12.26 0.96 4.79
CA GLU A 247 11.32 -0.15 4.81
C GLU A 247 11.40 -0.77 6.23
N GLY A 248 10.31 -0.97 6.92
CA GLY A 248 10.28 -1.46 8.31
C GLY A 248 9.75 -0.42 9.31
N VAL A 249 9.25 0.69 8.82
CA VAL A 249 8.44 1.60 9.63
C VAL A 249 7.02 1.03 9.70
N PRO A 250 6.44 0.85 10.90
CA PRO A 250 5.09 0.32 11.05
C PRO A 250 4.05 1.15 10.30
N PRO A 251 3.01 0.52 9.74
CA PRO A 251 1.88 1.26 9.18
C PRO A 251 1.32 2.24 10.22
N TYR A 252 0.86 3.38 9.74
CA TYR A 252 0.32 4.45 10.59
C TYR A 252 1.32 5.05 11.58
N TRP A 253 2.63 4.87 11.40
CA TRP A 253 3.61 5.40 12.35
C TRP A 253 3.46 6.92 12.55
N LEU A 254 3.21 7.65 11.48
CA LEU A 254 2.91 9.07 11.51
C LEU A 254 1.80 9.40 12.52
N TRP A 255 0.69 8.66 12.46
CA TRP A 255 -0.48 8.88 13.32
C TRP A 255 -0.32 8.32 14.72
N THR A 256 0.46 7.27 14.87
CA THR A 256 0.84 6.70 16.18
C THR A 256 1.56 7.74 17.02
N GLN A 257 2.50 8.50 16.44
CA GLN A 257 3.20 9.59 17.13
C GLN A 257 2.22 10.69 17.55
N VAL A 258 1.35 11.13 16.64
CA VAL A 258 0.31 12.15 16.92
C VAL A 258 -0.58 11.73 18.08
N LEU A 259 -1.12 10.50 18.05
CA LEU A 259 -2.02 10.01 19.09
C LEU A 259 -1.31 9.82 20.44
N ARG A 260 -0.07 9.31 20.44
CA ARG A 260 0.75 9.18 21.64
C ARG A 260 1.02 10.54 22.29
N ARG A 261 1.35 11.56 21.47
CA ARG A 261 1.58 12.91 21.97
C ARG A 261 0.33 13.48 22.61
N LEU A 262 -0.83 13.38 21.95
CA LEU A 262 -2.11 13.84 22.50
C LEU A 262 -2.53 13.07 23.76
N ALA A 263 -2.24 11.77 23.82
CA ALA A 263 -2.47 10.96 25.02
C ALA A 263 -1.61 11.40 26.20
N LEU A 264 -0.42 11.95 25.97
CA LEU A 264 0.46 12.49 27.00
C LEU A 264 0.07 13.90 27.41
N THR A 265 -0.19 14.80 26.44
CA THR A 265 -0.45 16.21 26.71
C THR A 265 -1.89 16.50 27.11
N ARG A 266 -2.84 15.62 26.80
CA ARG A 266 -4.28 15.75 27.06
C ARG A 266 -4.87 14.47 27.66
N ALA A 267 -4.16 13.82 28.58
CA ALA A 267 -4.45 12.47 29.08
C ALA A 267 -5.94 12.24 29.40
N ASP A 268 -6.55 13.05 30.24
CA ASP A 268 -7.96 12.89 30.66
C ASP A 268 -8.95 13.09 29.51
N ALA A 269 -8.72 14.08 28.67
CA ALA A 269 -9.56 14.34 27.50
C ALA A 269 -9.44 13.23 26.47
N PHE A 270 -8.21 12.80 26.21
CA PHE A 270 -7.91 11.73 25.28
C PHE A 270 -8.52 10.40 25.74
N LEU A 271 -8.41 10.06 27.03
CA LEU A 271 -8.99 8.85 27.59
C LEU A 271 -10.51 8.80 27.35
N ARG A 272 -11.23 9.86 27.72
CA ARG A 272 -12.69 9.92 27.52
C ARG A 272 -13.11 9.85 26.08
N VAL A 273 -12.40 10.54 25.19
CA VAL A 273 -12.75 10.59 23.75
C VAL A 273 -12.40 9.29 23.03
N ALA A 274 -11.29 8.66 23.41
CA ALA A 274 -10.81 7.43 22.77
C ALA A 274 -11.44 6.14 23.34
N GLU A 275 -12.11 6.20 24.52
CA GLU A 275 -12.74 5.03 25.15
C GLU A 275 -13.72 4.29 24.25
N PRO A 276 -14.66 4.96 23.54
CA PRO A 276 -15.60 4.28 22.63
C PRO A 276 -14.92 3.57 21.46
N PHE A 277 -13.69 3.98 21.12
CA PHE A 277 -12.93 3.50 19.97
C PHE A 277 -11.76 2.59 20.37
N GLY A 278 -11.68 2.15 21.63
CA GLY A 278 -10.52 1.45 22.19
C GLY A 278 -10.04 0.26 21.33
N ALA A 279 -10.97 -0.60 20.90
CA ALA A 279 -10.65 -1.74 20.03
C ALA A 279 -10.13 -1.32 18.64
N LEU A 280 -10.64 -0.22 18.09
CA LEU A 280 -10.26 0.30 16.77
C LEU A 280 -8.91 1.04 16.80
N LEU A 281 -8.55 1.61 17.94
CA LEU A 281 -7.28 2.31 18.12
C LEU A 281 -6.14 1.38 18.55
N THR A 282 -6.42 0.13 18.91
CA THR A 282 -5.42 -0.87 19.29
C THR A 282 -4.31 -1.05 18.25
N PRO A 283 -4.57 -1.01 16.92
CA PRO A 283 -3.51 -1.07 15.92
C PRO A 283 -2.47 0.06 16.01
N LEU A 284 -2.89 1.23 16.49
CA LEU A 284 -2.02 2.41 16.62
C LEU A 284 -1.47 2.59 18.06
N LEU A 285 -2.21 2.14 19.07
CA LEU A 285 -1.87 2.33 20.48
C LEU A 285 -1.96 1.00 21.27
N PRO A 286 -1.03 0.06 21.05
CA PRO A 286 -1.05 -1.26 21.69
C PRO A 286 -0.79 -1.22 23.21
N GLU A 287 -0.30 -0.13 23.75
CA GLU A 287 0.14 0.01 25.15
C GLU A 287 -1.00 0.28 26.13
N ARG A 288 -2.24 0.41 25.64
CA ARG A 288 -3.40 0.61 26.53
C ARG A 288 -3.94 -0.71 27.03
N PRO A 289 -4.07 -0.90 28.36
CA PRO A 289 -4.82 -2.02 28.89
C PRO A 289 -6.31 -1.79 28.56
N THR A 290 -6.77 -2.32 27.43
CA THR A 290 -8.20 -2.55 27.25
C THR A 290 -8.52 -3.74 28.13
N GLY A 291 -9.47 -3.59 29.08
CA GLY A 291 -9.92 -4.66 29.97
C GLY A 291 -10.61 -5.83 29.26
N SER A 292 -10.36 -6.02 27.99
CA SER A 292 -10.76 -7.13 27.13
C SER A 292 -9.51 -7.87 26.66
N ASP A 293 -9.43 -9.12 27.07
CA ASP A 293 -8.43 -10.11 26.68
C ASP A 293 -8.18 -10.06 25.17
N PRO A 294 -6.94 -9.75 24.68
CA PRO A 294 -6.62 -9.73 23.26
C PRO A 294 -6.78 -11.11 22.57
N GLY A 295 -7.03 -12.18 23.35
CA GLY A 295 -7.27 -13.52 22.80
C GLY A 295 -8.69 -13.78 22.32
N ARG A 296 -9.65 -12.86 22.43
CA ARG A 296 -11.07 -13.18 22.19
C ARG A 296 -11.86 -12.34 21.18
N SER A 297 -11.30 -11.31 20.55
CA SER A 297 -12.12 -10.44 19.69
C SER A 297 -11.39 -9.74 18.57
N GLY A 298 -10.57 -10.42 17.85
CA GLY A 298 -10.00 -9.93 16.60
C GLY A 298 -10.25 -10.95 15.51
N SER A 299 -11.45 -10.99 14.95
CA SER A 299 -11.65 -11.84 13.80
C SER A 299 -11.12 -11.20 12.54
N GLU A 300 -10.29 -11.92 11.90
CA GLU A 300 -9.58 -11.66 10.66
C GLU A 300 -10.46 -11.37 9.42
N SER A 301 -11.75 -11.22 9.60
CA SER A 301 -12.71 -11.08 8.50
C SER A 301 -13.16 -9.66 8.17
N ASP A 302 -12.68 -8.63 8.92
CA ASP A 302 -13.17 -7.26 8.81
C ASP A 302 -12.13 -6.26 8.27
N TRP A 303 -11.29 -6.67 7.36
CA TRP A 303 -10.06 -5.98 7.00
C TRP A 303 -10.26 -4.58 6.39
N GLY A 304 -11.13 -4.42 5.41
CA GLY A 304 -11.42 -3.10 4.84
C GLY A 304 -12.24 -2.21 5.76
N GLN A 305 -13.19 -2.78 6.50
CA GLN A 305 -14.04 -2.05 7.43
C GLN A 305 -13.27 -1.62 8.68
N ALA A 306 -12.42 -2.49 9.22
CA ALA A 306 -11.63 -2.13 10.39
C ALA A 306 -10.60 -1.05 10.06
N ARG A 307 -10.00 -1.05 8.84
CA ARG A 307 -9.15 0.04 8.36
C ARG A 307 -9.93 1.36 8.30
N PHE A 308 -11.10 1.36 7.68
CA PHE A 308 -11.95 2.55 7.64
C PHE A 308 -12.44 2.96 9.03
N LEU A 309 -12.91 2.01 9.85
CA LEU A 309 -13.33 2.30 11.22
C LEU A 309 -12.17 2.80 12.07
N THR A 310 -10.96 2.29 11.84
CA THR A 310 -9.74 2.83 12.45
C THR A 310 -9.46 4.25 11.97
N HIS A 311 -9.54 4.51 10.66
CA HIS A 311 -9.42 5.87 10.12
C HIS A 311 -10.50 6.80 10.64
N ASP A 312 -11.75 6.32 10.67
CA ASP A 312 -12.90 7.03 11.20
C ASP A 312 -12.72 7.35 12.67
N ALA A 313 -12.33 6.38 13.48
CA ALA A 313 -12.06 6.53 14.91
C ALA A 313 -10.94 7.54 15.17
N VAL A 314 -9.84 7.46 14.41
CA VAL A 314 -8.74 8.44 14.52
C VAL A 314 -9.23 9.84 14.15
N CYS A 315 -9.98 9.99 13.06
CA CYS A 315 -10.56 11.28 12.67
C CYS A 315 -11.49 11.83 13.78
N GLU A 316 -12.40 11.01 14.31
CA GLU A 316 -13.32 11.44 15.37
C GLU A 316 -12.60 11.83 16.67
N VAL A 317 -11.57 11.07 17.06
CA VAL A 317 -10.75 11.42 18.22
C VAL A 317 -10.04 12.76 18.00
N LEU A 318 -9.37 12.93 16.86
CA LEU A 318 -8.64 14.17 16.56
C LEU A 318 -9.59 15.38 16.48
N LEU A 319 -10.72 15.25 15.79
CA LEU A 319 -11.68 16.33 15.62
C LEU A 319 -12.39 16.67 16.93
N THR A 320 -12.73 15.68 17.76
CA THR A 320 -13.36 15.91 19.07
C THR A 320 -12.40 16.60 20.04
N LEU A 321 -11.12 16.19 20.05
CA LEU A 321 -10.09 16.87 20.83
C LEU A 321 -9.85 18.30 20.33
N ALA A 322 -9.89 18.52 19.02
CA ALA A 322 -9.74 19.86 18.44
C ALA A 322 -10.92 20.78 18.80
N ARG A 323 -12.16 20.25 18.84
CA ARG A 323 -13.35 21.02 19.30
C ARG A 323 -13.23 21.45 20.77
N GLN A 324 -12.61 20.63 21.61
CA GLN A 324 -12.40 20.97 23.02
C GLN A 324 -11.30 22.02 23.20
N ARG A 325 -10.19 21.83 22.51
CA ARG A 325 -9.05 22.77 22.49
C ARG A 325 -8.37 22.69 21.13
N PRO A 326 -8.42 23.78 20.32
CA PRO A 326 -7.78 23.83 19.01
C PRO A 326 -6.30 23.49 19.06
N PHE A 327 -5.79 22.83 18.00
CA PHE A 327 -4.36 22.53 17.84
C PHE A 327 -3.98 22.43 16.36
N VAL A 328 -2.69 22.41 16.09
CA VAL A 328 -2.13 22.31 14.75
C VAL A 328 -1.32 21.01 14.63
N LEU A 329 -1.58 20.24 13.60
CA LEU A 329 -0.79 19.08 13.22
C LEU A 329 0.33 19.51 12.28
N PHE A 330 1.56 19.16 12.59
CA PHE A 330 2.71 19.24 11.70
C PHE A 330 3.08 17.84 11.25
N LEU A 331 2.94 17.56 9.94
CA LEU A 331 3.19 16.26 9.34
C LEU A 331 4.40 16.38 8.43
N GLU A 332 5.53 15.84 8.87
CA GLU A 332 6.82 16.03 8.20
C GLU A 332 7.23 14.87 7.32
N ASP A 333 7.85 15.23 6.21
CA ASP A 333 8.52 14.34 5.27
C ASP A 333 7.59 13.25 4.68
N LEU A 334 6.40 13.68 4.23
CA LEU A 334 5.34 12.79 3.68
C LEU A 334 5.80 11.94 2.49
N GLN A 335 6.94 12.22 1.86
CA GLN A 335 7.52 11.34 0.84
C GLN A 335 7.91 9.96 1.40
N TRP A 336 7.96 9.79 2.72
CA TRP A 336 8.22 8.53 3.40
C TRP A 336 6.98 7.93 4.08
N ALA A 337 5.81 8.54 3.86
CA ALA A 337 4.57 8.10 4.47
C ALA A 337 4.06 6.80 3.80
N ASP A 338 3.61 5.86 4.61
CA ASP A 338 2.92 4.67 4.11
C ASP A 338 1.54 5.03 3.52
N THR A 339 1.06 4.20 2.59
CA THR A 339 -0.21 4.43 1.89
C THR A 339 -1.40 4.55 2.85
N ALA A 340 -1.40 3.79 3.95
CA ALA A 340 -2.49 3.84 4.92
C ALA A 340 -2.50 5.17 5.68
N SER A 341 -1.32 5.71 6.01
CA SER A 341 -1.16 7.05 6.58
C SER A 341 -1.63 8.14 5.63
N LEU A 342 -1.33 8.03 4.33
CA LEU A 342 -1.77 8.97 3.31
C LEU A 342 -3.30 8.96 3.11
N GLU A 343 -3.93 7.79 3.15
CA GLU A 343 -5.39 7.67 3.07
C GLU A 343 -6.09 8.28 4.28
N LEU A 344 -5.55 8.06 5.48
CA LEU A 344 -6.06 8.71 6.69
C LEU A 344 -5.92 10.23 6.62
N LEU A 345 -4.81 10.75 6.11
CA LEU A 345 -4.62 12.18 5.88
C LEU A 345 -5.70 12.73 4.93
N ARG A 346 -6.00 12.01 3.85
CA ARG A 346 -7.04 12.40 2.88
C ARG A 346 -8.42 12.47 3.55
N LEU A 347 -8.78 11.45 4.32
CA LEU A 347 -10.05 11.41 5.05
C LEU A 347 -10.15 12.56 6.07
N LEU A 348 -9.11 12.76 6.88
CA LEU A 348 -9.04 13.83 7.87
C LEU A 348 -9.15 15.22 7.21
N SER A 349 -8.45 15.44 6.10
CA SER A 349 -8.48 16.69 5.35
C SER A 349 -9.88 17.06 4.86
N THR A 350 -10.68 16.05 4.50
CA THR A 350 -12.07 16.23 4.08
C THR A 350 -12.99 16.51 5.29
N ARG A 351 -12.84 15.75 6.38
CA ARG A 351 -13.71 15.86 7.57
C ARG A 351 -13.44 17.07 8.44
N ARG A 352 -12.21 17.59 8.45
CA ARG A 352 -11.84 18.76 9.25
C ARG A 352 -12.47 20.08 8.78
N GLN A 353 -13.15 20.11 7.64
CA GLN A 353 -13.78 21.34 7.14
C GLN A 353 -14.80 21.87 8.18
N GLY A 354 -14.65 23.12 8.55
CA GLY A 354 -15.45 23.73 9.62
C GLY A 354 -15.01 23.35 11.04
N GLN A 355 -13.90 22.62 11.21
CA GLN A 355 -13.39 22.20 12.52
C GLN A 355 -12.11 22.96 12.89
N PRO A 356 -11.86 23.23 14.18
CA PRO A 356 -10.71 24.02 14.64
C PRO A 356 -9.42 23.19 14.69
N LEU A 357 -9.05 22.57 13.56
CA LEU A 357 -7.85 21.76 13.40
C LEU A 357 -7.00 22.30 12.24
N GLY A 358 -5.78 22.73 12.54
CA GLY A 358 -4.80 23.10 11.53
C GLY A 358 -3.98 21.90 11.05
N ILE A 359 -3.62 21.89 9.77
CA ILE A 359 -2.70 20.89 9.21
C ILE A 359 -1.66 21.62 8.38
N VAL A 360 -0.39 21.40 8.72
CA VAL A 360 0.78 21.86 7.94
C VAL A 360 1.60 20.62 7.60
N LEU A 361 1.89 20.41 6.33
CA LEU A 361 2.63 19.24 5.88
C LEU A 361 3.89 19.62 5.11
N THR A 362 4.90 18.75 5.13
CA THR A 362 6.11 18.91 4.30
C THR A 362 6.33 17.71 3.41
N ALA A 363 6.85 17.94 2.19
CA ALA A 363 7.28 16.89 1.28
C ALA A 363 8.43 17.36 0.38
N ARG A 364 9.17 16.41 -0.20
CA ARG A 364 10.14 16.69 -1.27
C ARG A 364 9.39 16.78 -2.60
N GLU A 365 9.59 17.84 -3.33
CA GLU A 365 8.83 18.13 -4.57
C GLU A 365 9.04 17.08 -5.65
N PHE A 366 10.28 16.68 -5.89
CA PHE A 366 10.63 15.69 -6.92
C PHE A 366 10.11 14.29 -6.58
N GLU A 367 10.22 13.86 -5.34
CA GLU A 367 9.73 12.56 -4.88
C GLU A 367 8.19 12.52 -4.86
N ALA A 368 7.55 13.63 -4.49
CA ALA A 368 6.09 13.77 -4.56
C ALA A 368 5.54 13.70 -6.01
N GLU A 369 6.33 14.06 -7.01
CA GLU A 369 5.96 13.90 -8.43
C GLU A 369 6.18 12.48 -8.95
N SER A 370 7.09 11.74 -8.34
CA SER A 370 7.49 10.39 -8.76
C SER A 370 6.64 9.28 -8.11
N ASP A 371 6.12 9.51 -6.90
CA ASP A 371 5.23 8.58 -6.19
C ASP A 371 3.76 8.84 -6.54
N ASP A 372 3.14 7.87 -7.21
CA ASP A 372 1.74 7.98 -7.64
C ASP A 372 0.75 8.05 -6.46
N SER A 373 1.04 7.47 -5.31
CA SER A 373 0.19 7.49 -4.11
C SER A 373 0.28 8.85 -3.42
N LEU A 374 1.49 9.31 -3.15
CA LEU A 374 1.74 10.62 -2.55
C LEU A 374 1.21 11.74 -3.45
N ARG A 375 1.47 11.66 -4.76
CA ARG A 375 1.00 12.64 -5.74
C ARG A 375 -0.52 12.72 -5.79
N ARG A 376 -1.21 11.58 -5.78
CA ARG A 376 -2.68 11.54 -5.73
C ARG A 376 -3.20 12.16 -4.43
N THR A 377 -2.62 11.77 -3.30
CA THR A 377 -3.02 12.31 -1.99
C THR A 377 -2.78 13.82 -1.92
N LEU A 378 -1.61 14.30 -2.27
CA LEU A 378 -1.33 15.74 -2.28
C LEU A 378 -2.24 16.49 -3.28
N SER A 379 -2.49 15.90 -4.45
CA SER A 379 -3.41 16.49 -5.43
C SER A 379 -4.84 16.59 -4.90
N GLU A 380 -5.33 15.62 -4.15
CA GLU A 380 -6.68 15.64 -3.57
C GLU A 380 -6.75 16.58 -2.36
N VAL A 381 -5.77 16.49 -1.45
CA VAL A 381 -5.71 17.32 -0.23
C VAL A 381 -5.54 18.80 -0.58
N LEU A 382 -4.75 19.11 -1.63
CA LEU A 382 -4.43 20.49 -2.04
C LEU A 382 -5.36 21.06 -3.13
N ARG A 383 -6.28 20.29 -3.69
CA ARG A 383 -7.32 20.80 -4.62
C ARG A 383 -8.49 21.49 -3.92
N GLY A 384 -8.56 21.41 -2.61
CA GLY A 384 -9.63 22.09 -1.86
C GLY A 384 -9.63 23.60 -2.11
N PRO A 385 -10.76 24.26 -2.02
CA PRO A 385 -10.89 25.71 -2.30
C PRO A 385 -10.09 26.59 -1.32
N ARG A 386 -9.50 26.00 -0.30
CA ARG A 386 -8.73 26.65 0.75
C ARG A 386 -7.47 25.83 1.03
N THR A 387 -6.45 25.96 0.19
CA THR A 387 -5.14 25.34 0.37
C THR A 387 -4.04 26.37 0.20
N GLU A 388 -3.01 26.24 0.99
CA GLU A 388 -1.83 27.09 0.92
C GLU A 388 -0.63 26.22 0.55
N THR A 389 -0.05 26.45 -0.62
CA THR A 389 1.14 25.71 -1.05
C THR A 389 2.33 26.65 -1.16
N LEU A 390 3.37 26.35 -0.37
CA LEU A 390 4.64 27.05 -0.39
C LEU A 390 5.70 26.16 -1.03
N ARG A 391 6.29 26.64 -2.10
CA ARG A 391 7.46 26.01 -2.73
C ARG A 391 8.71 26.74 -2.29
N LEU A 392 9.56 26.08 -1.50
CA LEU A 392 10.80 26.65 -1.00
C LEU A 392 11.92 26.42 -2.00
N GLY A 393 12.44 27.50 -2.56
CA GLY A 393 13.72 27.54 -3.27
C GLY A 393 14.89 27.85 -2.35
N GLY A 394 16.09 28.03 -2.88
CA GLY A 394 17.26 28.50 -2.13
C GLY A 394 17.05 29.89 -1.49
N LEU A 395 17.80 30.17 -0.45
CA LEU A 395 17.87 31.50 0.16
C LEU A 395 18.41 32.54 -0.84
N SER A 396 17.86 33.76 -0.79
CA SER A 396 18.42 34.85 -1.55
C SER A 396 19.85 35.17 -1.07
N ARG A 397 20.67 35.76 -1.93
CA ARG A 397 22.03 36.20 -1.58
C ARG A 397 22.07 37.03 -0.27
N ARG A 398 21.09 37.91 -0.07
CA ARG A 398 20.96 38.70 1.16
C ARG A 398 20.72 37.84 2.40
N ALA A 399 19.89 36.82 2.26
CA ALA A 399 19.62 35.88 3.34
C ALA A 399 20.82 34.98 3.63
N VAL A 400 21.58 34.57 2.60
CA VAL A 400 22.86 33.85 2.78
C VAL A 400 23.88 34.77 3.48
N ALA A 401 24.00 36.05 3.12
CA ALA A 401 24.86 36.98 3.82
C ALA A 401 24.52 37.06 5.31
N ALA A 402 23.23 37.23 5.63
CA ALA A 402 22.77 37.25 7.02
C ALA A 402 23.05 35.94 7.78
N LEU A 403 22.96 34.79 7.10
CA LEU A 403 23.28 33.47 7.67
C LEU A 403 24.78 33.35 7.96
N VAL A 404 25.63 33.84 7.03
CA VAL A 404 27.10 33.86 7.15
C VAL A 404 27.53 34.81 8.26
N ASP A 405 26.98 36.03 8.31
CA ASP A 405 27.28 37.03 9.35
C ASP A 405 26.95 36.51 10.74
N ALA A 406 25.88 35.77 10.87
CA ALA A 406 25.48 35.20 12.14
C ALA A 406 26.40 34.08 12.64
N GLN A 407 27.07 33.37 11.74
CA GLN A 407 28.00 32.27 12.07
C GLN A 407 29.44 32.74 12.21
N ALA A 408 29.85 33.63 11.33
CA ALA A 408 31.24 34.10 11.23
C ALA A 408 31.47 35.48 11.86
N GLY A 409 30.42 36.17 12.25
CA GLY A 409 30.45 37.57 12.64
C GLY A 409 30.29 38.52 11.44
N PRO A 410 29.91 39.77 11.68
CA PRO A 410 29.67 40.77 10.63
C PRO A 410 30.97 41.17 9.91
N GLY A 411 30.86 41.50 8.63
CA GLY A 411 31.99 42.06 7.85
C GLY A 411 32.70 41.04 6.95
N VAL A 412 32.05 39.91 6.64
CA VAL A 412 32.53 38.96 5.63
C VAL A 412 32.45 39.59 4.24
N ASP A 413 33.50 39.39 3.43
CA ASP A 413 33.59 39.96 2.09
C ASP A 413 32.39 39.58 1.24
N PRO A 414 31.70 40.52 0.57
CA PRO A 414 30.56 40.24 -0.32
C PRO A 414 30.91 39.25 -1.45
N GLU A 415 32.15 39.10 -1.86
CA GLU A 415 32.58 38.15 -2.87
C GLU A 415 32.60 36.71 -2.30
N VAL A 416 32.95 36.54 -1.02
CA VAL A 416 32.85 35.26 -0.30
C VAL A 416 31.40 34.82 -0.24
N VAL A 417 30.47 35.72 0.10
CA VAL A 417 29.03 35.45 0.12
C VAL A 417 28.52 35.06 -1.27
N GLU A 418 28.99 35.72 -2.33
CA GLU A 418 28.64 35.41 -3.71
C GLU A 418 29.08 33.98 -4.11
N VAL A 419 30.32 33.62 -3.76
CA VAL A 419 30.83 32.28 -4.02
C VAL A 419 30.04 31.22 -3.24
N LEU A 420 29.75 31.45 -1.97
CA LEU A 420 28.94 30.55 -1.15
C LEU A 420 27.53 30.41 -1.71
N HIS A 421 26.87 31.54 -2.05
CA HIS A 421 25.51 31.50 -2.62
C HIS A 421 25.48 30.74 -3.95
N ARG A 422 26.38 30.99 -4.86
CA ARG A 422 26.44 30.33 -6.16
C ARG A 422 26.73 28.84 -6.04
N ARG A 423 27.64 28.42 -5.14
CA ARG A 423 28.03 27.04 -4.93
C ARG A 423 26.95 26.22 -4.23
N SER A 424 26.20 26.87 -3.33
CA SER A 424 25.11 26.23 -2.59
C SER A 424 23.75 26.36 -3.28
N GLU A 425 23.65 27.15 -4.37
CA GLU A 425 22.38 27.58 -4.96
C GLU A 425 21.43 28.19 -3.91
N GLY A 426 22.00 28.77 -2.86
CA GLY A 426 21.25 29.30 -1.71
C GLY A 426 20.65 28.25 -0.78
N ASN A 427 20.98 26.96 -0.93
CA ASN A 427 20.51 25.93 0.00
C ASN A 427 21.17 26.15 1.38
N PRO A 428 20.37 26.45 2.45
CA PRO A 428 20.94 26.84 3.75
C PRO A 428 21.76 25.72 4.40
N TYR A 429 21.34 24.46 4.24
CA TYR A 429 22.11 23.33 4.74
C TYR A 429 23.50 23.28 4.07
N PHE A 430 23.52 23.49 2.78
CA PHE A 430 24.75 23.47 2.01
C PHE A 430 25.67 24.64 2.38
N VAL A 431 25.11 25.85 2.56
CA VAL A 431 25.88 27.00 3.08
C VAL A 431 26.52 26.62 4.43
N MET A 432 25.77 26.02 5.35
CA MET A 432 26.30 25.62 6.66
C MET A 432 27.39 24.55 6.55
N GLN A 433 27.24 23.60 5.63
CA GLN A 433 28.27 22.58 5.41
C GLN A 433 29.55 23.19 4.85
N LEU A 434 29.44 24.08 3.88
CA LEU A 434 30.60 24.81 3.33
C LEU A 434 31.30 25.64 4.38
N LEU A 435 30.56 26.35 5.24
CA LEU A 435 31.12 27.08 6.36
C LEU A 435 31.85 26.16 7.36
N SER A 436 31.30 25.00 7.68
CA SER A 436 31.93 24.04 8.62
C SER A 436 33.23 23.44 8.08
N LEU A 437 33.36 23.26 6.76
CA LEU A 437 34.59 22.79 6.12
C LEU A 437 35.75 23.80 6.21
N LEU A 438 35.46 25.09 6.36
CA LEU A 438 36.48 26.12 6.50
C LEU A 438 37.09 26.17 7.92
N GLY A 439 36.50 25.44 8.86
CA GLY A 439 37.03 25.16 10.21
C GLY A 439 36.95 26.33 11.17
N ASP A 440 37.48 27.51 10.81
CA ASP A 440 37.45 28.71 11.64
C ASP A 440 36.71 29.83 10.92
N ALA A 441 35.69 30.38 11.56
CA ALA A 441 34.92 31.52 11.09
C ALA A 441 35.83 32.73 10.73
N ARG A 442 36.98 32.90 11.42
CA ARG A 442 37.96 33.92 11.14
C ARG A 442 38.62 33.81 9.76
N SER A 443 38.65 32.60 9.17
CA SER A 443 39.22 32.40 7.83
C SER A 443 38.42 33.11 6.72
N LEU A 444 37.14 33.39 6.97
CA LEU A 444 36.24 34.10 6.03
C LEU A 444 36.54 35.59 5.92
N HIS A 445 37.27 36.17 6.88
CA HIS A 445 37.67 37.59 6.91
C HIS A 445 39.05 37.81 6.32
N ARG A 446 39.70 36.75 5.78
CA ARG A 446 41.02 36.86 5.18
C ARG A 446 40.93 37.34 3.72
N SER A 447 41.88 38.10 3.31
CA SER A 447 41.97 38.59 1.91
C SER A 447 42.11 37.48 0.85
N ASP A 448 42.52 36.26 1.27
CA ASP A 448 42.62 35.09 0.41
C ASP A 448 41.42 34.14 0.52
N ALA A 449 40.38 34.50 1.27
CA ALA A 449 39.23 33.66 1.56
C ALA A 449 38.52 33.10 0.30
N VAL A 450 38.35 33.94 -0.71
CA VAL A 450 37.77 33.56 -2.00
C VAL A 450 38.61 32.47 -2.69
N ALA A 451 39.93 32.67 -2.73
CA ALA A 451 40.84 31.70 -3.34
C ALA A 451 40.85 30.37 -2.59
N VAL A 452 40.80 30.40 -1.25
CA VAL A 452 40.70 29.22 -0.39
C VAL A 452 39.37 28.48 -0.61
N LEU A 453 38.26 29.22 -0.70
CA LEU A 453 36.94 28.65 -1.01
C LEU A 453 36.92 27.98 -2.38
N LEU A 454 37.46 28.62 -3.40
CA LEU A 454 37.49 28.05 -4.75
C LEU A 454 38.40 26.83 -4.85
N ALA A 455 39.47 26.76 -4.07
CA ALA A 455 40.43 25.68 -4.07
C ALA A 455 40.01 24.47 -3.18
N ARG A 456 39.28 24.70 -2.07
CA ARG A 456 38.95 23.67 -1.06
C ARG A 456 37.49 23.24 -1.05
N VAL A 457 36.58 24.04 -1.62
CA VAL A 457 35.16 23.73 -1.56
C VAL A 457 34.79 22.76 -2.67
N PRO A 458 34.26 21.59 -2.32
CA PRO A 458 33.80 20.56 -3.26
C PRO A 458 32.68 21.07 -4.19
N ALA A 459 32.55 20.40 -5.35
CA ALA A 459 31.52 20.78 -6.32
C ALA A 459 30.08 20.38 -5.88
N GLY A 460 29.99 19.52 -4.86
CA GLY A 460 28.69 19.00 -4.42
C GLY A 460 28.59 18.74 -2.92
N VAL A 461 27.35 18.58 -2.43
CA VAL A 461 27.06 18.31 -0.99
C VAL A 461 27.71 17.00 -0.52
N ARG A 462 27.72 15.99 -1.37
CA ARG A 462 28.30 14.67 -1.05
C ARG A 462 29.81 14.78 -0.86
N ASP A 463 30.51 15.47 -1.74
CA ASP A 463 31.95 15.67 -1.61
C ASP A 463 32.29 16.43 -0.31
N ALA A 464 31.42 17.36 0.11
CA ALA A 464 31.59 18.06 1.38
C ALA A 464 31.41 17.13 2.58
N LEU A 465 30.48 16.21 2.52
CA LEU A 465 30.25 15.20 3.55
C LEU A 465 31.41 14.19 3.59
N HIS A 466 31.88 13.71 2.44
CA HIS A 466 33.05 12.83 2.35
C HIS A 466 34.28 13.43 3.03
N GLN A 467 34.60 14.68 2.73
CA GLN A 467 35.73 15.38 3.38
C GLN A 467 35.56 15.50 4.90
N ARG A 468 34.30 15.62 5.39
CA ARG A 468 34.03 15.62 6.83
C ARG A 468 34.20 14.24 7.43
N PHE A 469 33.82 13.19 6.73
CA PHE A 469 33.99 11.84 7.18
C PHE A 469 35.47 11.44 7.21
N ASP A 470 36.24 11.82 6.20
CA ASP A 470 37.70 11.61 6.14
C ASP A 470 38.46 12.29 7.28
N ALA A 471 37.90 13.35 7.85
CA ALA A 471 38.50 14.05 9.01
C ALA A 471 38.19 13.37 10.35
N LEU A 472 37.28 12.36 10.40
CA LEU A 472 36.91 11.65 11.62
C LEU A 472 37.80 10.45 11.86
N PRO A 473 38.11 10.11 13.14
CA PRO A 473 38.77 8.85 13.48
C PRO A 473 37.93 7.64 13.02
N GLU A 474 38.59 6.62 12.48
CA GLU A 474 37.92 5.43 11.97
C GLU A 474 36.96 4.74 13.00
N PRO A 475 37.27 4.66 14.33
CA PRO A 475 36.29 4.16 15.30
C PRO A 475 34.95 4.97 15.31
N VAL A 476 35.02 6.29 15.11
CA VAL A 476 33.83 7.16 15.04
C VAL A 476 33.03 6.85 13.78
N LEU A 477 33.69 6.70 12.63
CA LEU A 477 33.05 6.33 11.38
C LEU A 477 32.38 4.97 11.44
N ARG A 478 33.04 3.98 12.06
CA ARG A 478 32.41 2.65 12.23
C ARG A 478 31.13 2.72 13.03
N VAL A 479 31.12 3.46 14.14
CA VAL A 479 29.91 3.68 14.96
C VAL A 479 28.84 4.45 14.15
N LEU A 480 29.21 5.50 13.42
CA LEU A 480 28.28 6.26 12.56
C LEU A 480 27.66 5.41 11.45
N ARG A 481 28.45 4.52 10.83
CA ARG A 481 27.95 3.56 9.83
C ARG A 481 26.89 2.61 10.42
N VAL A 482 27.11 2.12 11.66
CA VAL A 482 26.11 1.32 12.37
C VAL A 482 24.87 2.16 12.68
N CYS A 483 25.04 3.39 13.17
CA CYS A 483 23.93 4.32 13.37
C CYS A 483 23.12 4.52 12.08
N ALA A 484 23.78 4.71 10.94
CA ALA A 484 23.14 4.93 9.65
C ALA A 484 22.31 3.73 9.18
N VAL A 485 22.78 2.51 9.46
CA VAL A 485 22.06 1.27 9.18
C VAL A 485 20.91 1.04 10.15
N ILE A 486 21.03 1.38 11.44
CA ILE A 486 19.93 1.29 12.42
C ILE A 486 18.72 2.12 11.97
N GLY A 487 18.95 3.32 11.44
CA GLY A 487 17.89 4.18 10.95
C GLY A 487 18.13 5.66 11.19
N SER A 488 17.10 6.47 10.95
CA SER A 488 17.12 7.91 11.22
C SER A 488 17.11 8.23 12.72
N GLU A 489 16.41 7.43 13.51
CA GLU A 489 16.45 7.43 14.96
C GLU A 489 17.31 6.27 15.46
N VAL A 490 18.28 6.60 16.30
CA VAL A 490 19.24 5.64 16.85
C VAL A 490 19.00 5.49 18.34
N ASP A 491 18.54 4.33 18.73
CA ASP A 491 18.47 3.91 20.14
C ASP A 491 19.87 3.47 20.59
N THR A 492 20.42 4.12 21.62
CA THR A 492 21.78 3.87 22.09
C THR A 492 21.98 2.45 22.68
N ASP A 493 20.93 1.82 23.22
CA ASP A 493 21.02 0.43 23.68
C ASP A 493 21.08 -0.54 22.49
N LEU A 494 20.27 -0.30 21.44
CA LEU A 494 20.36 -1.07 20.19
C LEU A 494 21.73 -0.89 19.54
N LEU A 495 22.25 0.33 19.49
CA LEU A 495 23.58 0.61 18.94
C LEU A 495 24.66 -0.19 19.67
N ARG A 496 24.69 -0.15 21.04
CA ARG A 496 25.67 -0.92 21.82
C ARG A 496 25.63 -2.41 21.56
N ARG A 497 24.43 -2.96 21.30
CA ARG A 497 24.26 -4.40 20.96
C ARG A 497 24.65 -4.72 19.52
N SER A 498 24.67 -3.71 18.66
CA SER A 498 24.95 -3.89 17.23
C SER A 498 26.41 -3.68 16.85
N VAL A 499 27.22 -3.13 17.76
CA VAL A 499 28.65 -2.93 17.57
C VAL A 499 29.46 -3.97 18.37
N PRO A 500 30.75 -4.25 18.01
CA PRO A 500 31.65 -5.04 18.83
C PRO A 500 31.82 -4.46 20.24
N ALA A 501 32.03 -5.33 21.24
CA ALA A 501 32.10 -4.93 22.66
C ALA A 501 33.30 -4.01 22.99
N ASP A 502 34.33 -4.02 22.17
CA ASP A 502 35.54 -3.22 22.28
C ASP A 502 35.43 -1.82 21.64
N GLU A 503 34.34 -1.53 20.93
CA GLU A 503 34.17 -0.22 20.33
C GLU A 503 33.83 0.86 21.38
N PRO A 504 34.51 2.01 21.33
CA PRO A 504 34.31 3.10 22.30
C PRO A 504 33.06 3.94 21.96
N VAL A 505 31.88 3.31 22.05
CA VAL A 505 30.60 3.94 21.64
C VAL A 505 30.35 5.32 22.27
N PRO A 506 30.53 5.52 23.60
CA PRO A 506 30.25 6.84 24.20
C PRO A 506 31.14 7.95 23.61
N ALA A 507 32.46 7.71 23.53
CA ALA A 507 33.40 8.69 22.99
C ALA A 507 33.17 8.97 21.49
N ALA A 508 32.77 7.94 20.73
CA ALA A 508 32.42 8.08 19.32
C ALA A 508 31.16 8.92 19.14
N LEU A 509 30.13 8.71 19.95
CA LEU A 509 28.88 9.49 19.92
C LEU A 509 29.13 10.96 20.31
N GLU A 510 29.89 11.23 21.38
CA GLU A 510 30.27 12.59 21.76
C GLU A 510 30.98 13.32 20.62
N THR A 511 31.89 12.60 19.93
CA THR A 511 32.63 13.18 18.79
C THR A 511 31.69 13.47 17.61
N ALA A 512 30.76 12.55 17.29
CA ALA A 512 29.78 12.72 16.23
C ALA A 512 28.79 13.86 16.53
N ILE A 513 28.38 14.00 17.81
CA ILE A 513 27.50 15.12 18.25
C ILE A 513 28.27 16.46 18.15
N ARG A 514 29.51 16.53 18.65
CA ARG A 514 30.34 17.74 18.52
C ARG A 514 30.61 18.10 17.06
N ALA A 515 30.75 17.11 16.19
CA ALA A 515 30.86 17.31 14.76
C ALA A 515 29.53 17.72 14.10
N GLY A 516 28.40 17.78 14.82
CA GLY A 516 27.09 18.15 14.27
C GLY A 516 26.56 17.15 13.25
N LEU A 517 26.92 15.86 13.36
CA LEU A 517 26.42 14.77 12.52
C LEU A 517 25.25 14.05 13.16
N LEU A 518 25.26 13.95 14.51
CA LEU A 518 24.17 13.44 15.31
C LEU A 518 23.70 14.52 16.29
N ALA A 519 22.45 14.43 16.71
CA ALA A 519 21.87 15.24 17.77
C ALA A 519 21.07 14.36 18.72
N GLU A 520 21.02 14.75 20.00
CA GLU A 520 20.20 14.08 21.00
C GLU A 520 18.73 14.47 20.86
N ASP A 521 17.82 13.51 21.05
CA ASP A 521 16.40 13.82 21.13
C ASP A 521 16.09 14.45 22.51
N PRO A 522 15.68 15.73 22.56
CA PRO A 522 15.41 16.40 23.82
C PRO A 522 14.24 15.80 24.60
N HIS A 523 13.38 15.00 23.96
CA HIS A 523 12.20 14.42 24.56
C HIS A 523 12.39 12.95 24.98
N HIS A 524 13.40 12.28 24.43
CA HIS A 524 13.65 10.87 24.69
C HIS A 524 15.14 10.63 25.03
N PRO A 525 15.51 10.68 26.30
CA PRO A 525 16.89 10.38 26.73
C PRO A 525 17.38 9.03 26.21
N GLY A 526 18.56 9.02 25.59
CA GLY A 526 19.14 7.80 25.01
C GLY A 526 18.73 7.53 23.55
N ARG A 527 17.97 8.43 22.94
CA ARG A 527 17.74 8.44 21.48
C ARG A 527 18.55 9.55 20.82
N LEU A 528 19.10 9.22 19.67
CA LEU A 528 19.86 10.14 18.82
C LEU A 528 19.20 10.16 17.45
N HIS A 529 19.36 11.26 16.75
CA HIS A 529 18.96 11.36 15.34
C HIS A 529 20.07 11.99 14.51
N PHE A 530 20.11 11.66 13.23
CA PHE A 530 21.02 12.35 12.32
C PHE A 530 20.60 13.81 12.19
N ALA A 531 21.58 14.72 12.31
CA ALA A 531 21.34 16.14 12.16
C ALA A 531 20.70 16.48 10.80
N HIS A 532 20.95 15.66 9.77
CA HIS A 532 20.30 15.74 8.47
C HIS A 532 20.24 14.37 7.78
N ALA A 533 19.14 14.09 7.07
CA ALA A 533 18.95 12.83 6.37
C ALA A 533 20.07 12.50 5.36
N LEU A 534 20.60 13.52 4.67
CA LEU A 534 21.72 13.36 3.72
C LEU A 534 22.98 12.77 4.36
N VAL A 535 23.25 13.07 5.63
CA VAL A 535 24.40 12.48 6.34
C VAL A 535 24.25 10.97 6.43
N ARG A 536 23.08 10.50 6.82
CA ARG A 536 22.74 9.08 6.90
C ARG A 536 22.80 8.43 5.52
N GLU A 537 22.14 9.04 4.52
CA GLU A 537 22.07 8.53 3.15
C GLU A 537 23.49 8.34 2.58
N THR A 538 24.36 9.35 2.72
CA THR A 538 25.76 9.28 2.24
C THR A 538 26.55 8.18 2.95
N LEU A 539 26.42 8.03 4.29
CA LEU A 539 27.10 6.97 5.04
C LEU A 539 26.66 5.57 4.60
N VAL A 540 25.35 5.37 4.28
CA VAL A 540 24.84 4.08 3.79
C VAL A 540 25.31 3.81 2.36
N GLU A 541 25.40 4.83 1.51
CA GLU A 541 25.88 4.70 0.13
C GLU A 541 27.37 4.34 0.06
N GLU A 542 28.18 4.87 0.98
CA GLU A 542 29.62 4.54 1.08
C GLU A 542 29.89 3.09 1.50
N LEU A 543 28.93 2.44 2.16
CA LEU A 543 29.14 1.08 2.62
C LEU A 543 29.23 0.12 1.43
N ALA A 544 30.29 -0.67 1.39
CA ALA A 544 30.38 -1.82 0.51
C ALA A 544 29.17 -2.74 0.75
N SER A 545 28.66 -3.37 -0.31
CA SER A 545 27.43 -4.18 -0.22
C SER A 545 27.53 -5.26 0.87
N GLU A 546 28.69 -5.90 0.99
CA GLU A 546 28.92 -6.95 1.98
C GLU A 546 28.94 -6.41 3.41
N ASP A 547 29.57 -5.26 3.65
CA ASP A 547 29.61 -4.64 4.98
C ASP A 547 28.21 -4.16 5.39
N ARG A 548 27.46 -3.58 4.47
CA ARG A 548 26.07 -3.19 4.70
C ARG A 548 25.22 -4.39 5.09
N GLN A 549 25.32 -5.51 4.38
CA GLN A 549 24.61 -6.74 4.70
C GLN A 549 24.98 -7.28 6.08
N ARG A 550 26.28 -7.29 6.43
CA ARG A 550 26.75 -7.69 7.76
C ARG A 550 26.20 -6.80 8.87
N LEU A 551 26.16 -5.49 8.64
CA LEU A 551 25.59 -4.54 9.61
C LEU A 551 24.09 -4.76 9.80
N HIS A 552 23.32 -4.94 8.71
CA HIS A 552 21.91 -5.29 8.81
C HIS A 552 21.70 -6.61 9.59
N ALA A 553 22.53 -7.63 9.35
CA ALA A 553 22.45 -8.88 10.09
C ALA A 553 22.67 -8.67 11.60
N ARG A 554 23.68 -7.89 12.00
CA ARG A 554 23.93 -7.56 13.41
C ARG A 554 22.78 -6.81 14.06
N VAL A 555 22.22 -5.83 13.37
CA VAL A 555 21.07 -5.07 13.87
C VAL A 555 19.83 -5.97 14.02
N ALA A 556 19.58 -6.86 13.06
CA ALA A 556 18.48 -7.84 13.16
C ALA A 556 18.62 -8.76 14.37
N GLU A 557 19.82 -9.29 14.61
CA GLU A 557 20.08 -10.14 15.78
C GLU A 557 19.99 -9.35 17.10
N ALA A 558 20.48 -8.11 17.12
CA ALA A 558 20.41 -7.25 18.30
C ALA A 558 18.94 -6.91 18.66
N LEU A 559 18.08 -6.66 17.67
CA LEU A 559 16.65 -6.48 17.85
C LEU A 559 15.98 -7.75 18.38
N CYS A 560 16.31 -8.92 17.81
CA CYS A 560 15.78 -10.20 18.31
C CYS A 560 16.17 -10.46 19.76
N ALA A 561 17.42 -10.15 20.16
CA ALA A 561 17.93 -10.35 21.50
C ALA A 561 17.29 -9.45 22.56
N ARG A 562 16.66 -8.36 22.18
CA ARG A 562 15.91 -7.48 23.09
C ARG A 562 14.66 -8.14 23.67
N GLY A 563 14.10 -9.13 22.94
CA GLY A 563 12.93 -9.87 23.39
C GLY A 563 11.65 -9.03 23.54
N ARG A 564 11.69 -7.77 23.14
CA ARG A 564 10.51 -6.92 23.10
C ARG A 564 9.69 -7.30 21.87
N ALA A 565 8.59 -8.01 22.09
CA ALA A 565 7.68 -8.42 21.01
C ALA A 565 6.76 -7.25 20.55
N GLY A 566 7.26 -6.02 20.58
CA GLY A 566 6.53 -4.85 20.08
C GLY A 566 6.34 -4.95 18.55
N ARG A 567 5.19 -4.50 18.06
CA ARG A 567 4.84 -4.53 16.64
C ARG A 567 5.90 -3.85 15.76
N GLU A 568 6.41 -2.71 16.19
CA GLU A 568 7.46 -1.95 15.51
C GLU A 568 8.75 -2.77 15.34
N GLU A 569 9.11 -3.56 16.34
CA GLU A 569 10.33 -4.38 16.28
C GLU A 569 10.20 -5.55 15.30
N ILE A 570 9.00 -6.12 15.13
CA ILE A 570 8.76 -7.25 14.20
C ILE A 570 9.08 -6.83 12.76
N GLU A 571 8.58 -5.68 12.31
CA GLU A 571 8.82 -5.19 10.96
C GLU A 571 10.28 -4.78 10.75
N ARG A 572 10.87 -4.10 11.74
CA ARG A 572 12.30 -3.75 11.70
C ARG A 572 13.20 -4.99 11.64
N VAL A 573 12.87 -6.04 12.42
CA VAL A 573 13.60 -7.32 12.38
C VAL A 573 13.50 -7.97 11.00
N ALA A 574 12.30 -7.95 10.41
CA ALA A 574 12.05 -8.51 9.08
C ALA A 574 12.80 -7.73 8.00
N ASP A 575 12.75 -6.40 8.04
CA ASP A 575 13.43 -5.56 7.06
C ASP A 575 14.96 -5.71 7.16
N HIS A 576 15.54 -5.58 8.35
CA HIS A 576 16.96 -5.79 8.50
C HIS A 576 17.39 -7.21 8.11
N SER A 577 16.54 -8.25 8.36
CA SER A 577 16.84 -9.61 7.91
C SER A 577 16.79 -9.74 6.39
N TRP A 578 15.89 -9.03 5.71
CA TRP A 578 15.83 -8.96 4.25
C TRP A 578 17.03 -8.23 3.65
N GLN A 579 17.39 -7.07 4.21
CA GLN A 579 18.53 -6.27 3.75
C GLN A 579 19.89 -6.97 4.00
N ALA A 580 19.94 -7.84 4.99
CA ALA A 580 21.13 -8.64 5.30
C ALA A 580 21.45 -9.69 4.22
N LYS A 581 20.47 -10.04 3.36
CA LYS A 581 20.65 -11.07 2.31
C LYS A 581 21.35 -12.33 2.82
N ASP A 582 22.46 -12.70 2.19
CA ASP A 582 23.22 -13.90 2.52
C ASP A 582 23.91 -13.89 3.90
N ALA A 583 23.99 -12.72 4.54
CA ALA A 583 24.56 -12.59 5.89
C ALA A 583 23.62 -13.14 7.00
N VAL A 584 22.32 -13.34 6.70
CA VAL A 584 21.36 -14.04 7.56
C VAL A 584 20.88 -15.30 6.82
N PRO A 585 21.05 -16.50 7.41
CA PRO A 585 20.51 -17.73 6.80
C PRO A 585 19.01 -17.64 6.52
N VAL A 586 18.59 -18.20 5.39
CA VAL A 586 17.18 -18.17 4.94
C VAL A 586 16.25 -18.73 6.02
N GLU A 587 16.68 -19.79 6.72
CA GLU A 587 15.92 -20.45 7.78
C GLU A 587 15.62 -19.52 8.97
N ARG A 588 16.42 -18.46 9.15
CA ARG A 588 16.20 -17.43 10.19
C ARG A 588 15.44 -16.21 9.63
N ALA A 589 15.74 -15.79 8.40
CA ALA A 589 15.11 -14.64 7.77
C ALA A 589 13.63 -14.90 7.49
N LEU A 590 13.31 -16.06 6.91
CA LEU A 590 11.98 -16.40 6.43
C LEU A 590 10.89 -16.35 7.52
N PRO A 591 11.04 -16.96 8.73
CA PRO A 591 10.04 -16.81 9.79
C PRO A 591 9.82 -15.37 10.25
N ARG A 592 10.85 -14.52 10.15
CA ARG A 592 10.77 -13.10 10.51
C ARG A 592 9.92 -12.32 9.52
N LEU A 593 10.10 -12.60 8.21
CA LEU A 593 9.29 -11.99 7.15
C LEU A 593 7.84 -12.44 7.23
N LEU A 594 7.59 -13.73 7.48
CA LEU A 594 6.23 -14.27 7.64
C LEU A 594 5.50 -13.63 8.82
N ARG A 595 6.20 -13.45 9.94
CA ARG A 595 5.62 -12.76 11.09
C ARG A 595 5.29 -11.29 10.82
N ALA A 596 6.09 -10.61 10.00
CA ALA A 596 5.79 -9.26 9.55
C ALA A 596 4.59 -9.24 8.60
N ALA A 597 4.46 -10.23 7.70
CA ALA A 597 3.29 -10.38 6.83
C ALA A 597 2.01 -10.60 7.65
N GLU A 598 2.04 -11.50 8.65
CA GLU A 598 0.92 -11.73 9.56
C GLU A 598 0.51 -10.46 10.32
N GLN A 599 1.50 -9.70 10.78
CA GLN A 599 1.24 -8.44 11.49
C GLN A 599 0.65 -7.38 10.56
N ALA A 600 1.22 -7.20 9.36
CA ALA A 600 0.69 -6.29 8.35
C ALA A 600 -0.74 -6.69 7.96
N GLU A 601 -1.01 -8.00 7.89
CA GLU A 601 -2.33 -8.55 7.69
C GLU A 601 -3.31 -8.13 8.79
N GLN A 602 -2.92 -8.22 10.07
CA GLN A 602 -3.74 -7.76 11.20
C GLN A 602 -4.00 -6.24 11.20
N GLN A 603 -3.22 -5.47 10.45
CA GLN A 603 -3.35 -4.01 10.31
C GLN A 603 -4.03 -3.60 9.00
N TRP A 604 -4.46 -4.57 8.19
CA TRP A 604 -5.07 -4.36 6.88
C TRP A 604 -4.18 -3.61 5.87
N ALA A 605 -2.87 -3.68 6.07
CA ALA A 605 -1.87 -3.06 5.22
C ALA A 605 -1.52 -3.99 4.05
N TYR A 606 -2.47 -4.21 3.14
CA TYR A 606 -2.35 -5.18 2.05
C TYR A 606 -1.10 -5.02 1.18
N GLU A 607 -0.69 -3.81 0.90
CA GLU A 607 0.53 -3.53 0.14
C GLU A 607 1.77 -4.06 0.85
N GLN A 608 1.81 -3.92 2.17
CA GLN A 608 2.89 -4.50 2.98
C GLN A 608 2.80 -6.02 3.06
N VAL A 609 1.58 -6.59 3.16
CA VAL A 609 1.39 -8.05 3.07
C VAL A 609 1.93 -8.57 1.74
N GLU A 610 1.55 -7.94 0.62
CA GLU A 610 2.06 -8.29 -0.71
C GLU A 610 3.58 -8.21 -0.75
N MET A 611 4.17 -7.13 -0.25
CA MET A 611 5.61 -6.94 -0.20
C MET A 611 6.32 -8.04 0.59
N TRP A 612 5.84 -8.34 1.81
CA TRP A 612 6.45 -9.37 2.65
C TRP A 612 6.29 -10.77 2.06
N LEU A 613 5.13 -11.10 1.47
CA LEU A 613 4.91 -12.37 0.81
C LEU A 613 5.83 -12.55 -0.42
N ARG A 614 6.03 -11.51 -1.24
CA ARG A 614 6.96 -11.55 -2.37
C ARG A 614 8.39 -11.75 -1.92
N ARG A 615 8.81 -11.05 -0.86
CA ARG A 615 10.14 -11.24 -0.26
C ARG A 615 10.31 -12.65 0.31
N ALA A 616 9.31 -13.16 1.00
CA ALA A 616 9.30 -14.54 1.51
C ALA A 616 9.40 -15.57 0.38
N LEU A 617 8.63 -15.41 -0.70
CA LEU A 617 8.71 -16.25 -1.89
C LEU A 617 10.11 -16.22 -2.53
N HIS A 618 10.74 -15.05 -2.59
CA HIS A 618 12.12 -14.95 -3.08
C HIS A 618 13.09 -15.78 -2.23
N LEU A 619 12.97 -15.71 -0.89
CA LEU A 619 13.81 -16.49 0.00
C LEU A 619 13.54 -18.00 -0.10
N VAL A 620 12.28 -18.41 -0.24
CA VAL A 620 11.92 -19.83 -0.46
C VAL A 620 12.56 -20.37 -1.74
N GLY A 621 12.61 -19.55 -2.80
CA GLY A 621 13.27 -19.90 -4.06
C GLY A 621 14.80 -20.10 -3.94
N LEU A 622 15.42 -19.67 -2.84
CA LEU A 622 16.83 -19.93 -2.53
C LEU A 622 17.05 -21.24 -1.76
N LEU A 623 15.98 -21.86 -1.23
CA LEU A 623 16.04 -23.16 -0.59
C LEU A 623 16.21 -24.27 -1.64
N ARG A 624 16.53 -25.47 -1.19
CA ARG A 624 16.68 -26.63 -2.09
C ARG A 624 15.37 -26.94 -2.78
N PRO A 625 15.35 -27.02 -4.12
CA PRO A 625 14.11 -27.29 -4.88
C PRO A 625 13.43 -28.60 -4.53
N ASP A 626 14.19 -29.58 -4.03
CA ASP A 626 13.70 -30.93 -3.71
C ASP A 626 13.25 -31.08 -2.25
N ASP A 627 13.28 -30.00 -1.44
CA ASP A 627 12.81 -30.05 -0.06
C ASP A 627 11.27 -29.96 -0.03
N PRO A 628 10.56 -31.04 0.39
CA PRO A 628 9.10 -31.03 0.44
C PRO A 628 8.53 -29.95 1.36
N SER A 629 9.31 -29.47 2.34
CA SER A 629 8.89 -28.42 3.25
C SER A 629 8.93 -27.05 2.55
N ALA A 630 9.96 -26.81 1.75
CA ALA A 630 10.09 -25.59 0.95
C ALA A 630 8.98 -25.52 -0.11
N VAL A 631 8.71 -26.63 -0.80
CA VAL A 631 7.63 -26.68 -1.82
C VAL A 631 6.24 -26.43 -1.19
N ARG A 632 5.95 -27.01 -0.01
CA ARG A 632 4.70 -26.74 0.72
C ARG A 632 4.59 -25.27 1.14
N LEU A 633 5.69 -24.69 1.61
CA LEU A 633 5.70 -23.28 2.00
C LEU A 633 5.53 -22.36 0.80
N GLU A 634 6.21 -22.64 -0.31
CA GLU A 634 6.01 -21.91 -1.57
C GLU A 634 4.53 -21.96 -2.00
N GLN A 635 3.93 -23.14 -1.96
CA GLN A 635 2.52 -23.33 -2.25
C GLN A 635 1.64 -22.41 -1.39
N GLN A 636 1.82 -22.41 -0.07
CA GLN A 636 1.05 -21.59 0.85
C GLN A 636 1.21 -20.09 0.57
N LEU A 637 2.44 -19.65 0.35
CA LEU A 637 2.74 -18.24 0.08
C LEU A 637 2.15 -17.76 -1.24
N ARG A 638 2.20 -18.58 -2.29
CA ARG A 638 1.58 -18.25 -3.59
C ARG A 638 0.07 -18.13 -3.49
N ILE A 639 -0.56 -19.02 -2.73
CA ILE A 639 -2.00 -18.99 -2.47
C ILE A 639 -2.36 -17.69 -1.72
N GLN A 640 -1.65 -17.38 -0.65
CA GLN A 640 -1.88 -16.15 0.12
C GLN A 640 -1.67 -14.90 -0.76
N LEU A 641 -0.60 -14.87 -1.55
CA LEU A 641 -0.34 -13.77 -2.47
C LEU A 641 -1.46 -13.62 -3.51
N GLY A 642 -1.89 -14.72 -4.12
CA GLY A 642 -3.00 -14.74 -5.08
C GLY A 642 -4.30 -14.22 -4.46
N GLN A 643 -4.61 -14.58 -3.21
CA GLN A 643 -5.77 -14.07 -2.48
C GLN A 643 -5.68 -12.57 -2.17
N VAL A 644 -4.51 -12.09 -1.77
CA VAL A 644 -4.26 -10.65 -1.54
C VAL A 644 -4.43 -9.86 -2.85
N LEU A 645 -3.86 -10.35 -3.94
CA LEU A 645 -3.98 -9.72 -5.26
C LEU A 645 -5.44 -9.72 -5.77
N ALA A 646 -6.17 -10.81 -5.55
CA ALA A 646 -7.60 -10.86 -5.89
C ALA A 646 -8.43 -9.85 -5.09
N THR A 647 -8.08 -9.63 -3.83
CA THR A 647 -8.77 -8.65 -2.95
C THR A 647 -8.48 -7.20 -3.37
N THR A 648 -7.23 -6.88 -3.68
CA THR A 648 -6.78 -5.50 -3.97
C THR A 648 -7.00 -5.11 -5.42
N ARG A 649 -6.67 -6.00 -6.37
CA ARG A 649 -6.67 -5.73 -7.81
C ARG A 649 -7.85 -6.33 -8.55
N GLY A 650 -8.64 -7.18 -7.89
CA GLY A 650 -9.79 -7.87 -8.44
C GLY A 650 -9.50 -9.31 -8.88
N TYR A 651 -10.53 -10.14 -8.87
CA TYR A 651 -10.47 -11.58 -9.18
C TYR A 651 -9.97 -11.90 -10.60
N GLY A 652 -10.21 -11.01 -11.56
CA GLY A 652 -9.78 -11.17 -12.95
C GLY A 652 -8.33 -10.76 -13.20
N HIS A 653 -7.60 -10.32 -12.17
CA HIS A 653 -6.22 -9.86 -12.36
C HIS A 653 -5.31 -11.04 -12.75
N PRO A 654 -4.55 -10.94 -13.87
CA PRO A 654 -3.77 -12.07 -14.40
C PRO A 654 -2.75 -12.64 -13.42
N GLU A 655 -2.16 -11.78 -12.59
CA GLU A 655 -1.17 -12.18 -11.60
C GLU A 655 -1.81 -12.97 -10.46
N ALA A 656 -3.02 -12.61 -10.02
CA ALA A 656 -3.77 -13.37 -9.03
C ALA A 656 -4.09 -14.79 -9.53
N GLU A 657 -4.59 -14.90 -10.77
CA GLU A 657 -4.83 -16.19 -11.43
C GLU A 657 -3.55 -17.02 -11.54
N SER A 658 -2.43 -16.40 -11.94
CA SER A 658 -1.13 -17.05 -12.08
C SER A 658 -0.62 -17.62 -10.75
N GLU A 659 -0.66 -16.82 -9.67
CA GLU A 659 -0.18 -17.27 -8.36
C GLU A 659 -1.03 -18.39 -7.78
N LEU A 660 -2.36 -18.30 -7.89
CA LEU A 660 -3.27 -19.35 -7.45
C LEU A 660 -3.09 -20.66 -8.25
N THR A 661 -2.95 -20.55 -9.58
CA THR A 661 -2.74 -21.72 -10.46
C THR A 661 -1.40 -22.40 -10.17
N HIS A 662 -0.35 -21.60 -9.96
CA HIS A 662 0.97 -22.12 -9.61
C HIS A 662 0.94 -22.78 -8.22
N GLY A 663 0.34 -22.11 -7.22
CA GLY A 663 0.16 -22.70 -5.88
C GLY A 663 -0.59 -24.03 -5.93
N ARG A 664 -1.63 -24.14 -6.77
CA ARG A 664 -2.34 -25.41 -6.98
C ARG A 664 -1.46 -26.48 -7.66
N ALA A 665 -0.69 -26.10 -8.67
CA ALA A 665 0.20 -27.04 -9.35
C ALA A 665 1.22 -27.69 -8.41
N LEU A 666 1.69 -26.96 -7.40
CA LEU A 666 2.59 -27.48 -6.36
C LEU A 666 1.91 -28.53 -5.46
N SER A 667 0.57 -28.50 -5.29
CA SER A 667 -0.15 -29.55 -4.56
C SER A 667 0.03 -30.94 -5.20
N ALA A 668 0.04 -30.99 -6.52
CA ALA A 668 0.26 -32.23 -7.25
C ALA A 668 1.67 -32.83 -7.01
N VAL A 669 2.67 -31.96 -6.85
CA VAL A 669 4.06 -32.37 -6.58
C VAL A 669 4.21 -32.91 -5.15
N THR A 670 3.52 -32.28 -4.20
CA THR A 670 3.62 -32.66 -2.78
C THR A 670 2.67 -33.80 -2.37
N HIS A 671 1.83 -34.27 -3.29
CA HIS A 671 0.73 -35.19 -2.98
C HIS A 671 -0.17 -34.71 -1.83
N ALA A 672 -0.23 -33.39 -1.64
CA ALA A 672 -1.09 -32.78 -0.63
C ALA A 672 -2.54 -32.80 -1.10
N PRO A 673 -3.52 -32.95 -0.19
CA PRO A 673 -4.92 -32.80 -0.55
C PRO A 673 -5.18 -31.40 -1.10
N GLU A 674 -6.09 -31.31 -2.08
CA GLU A 674 -6.50 -30.04 -2.67
C GLU A 674 -7.05 -29.10 -1.59
N ASP A 675 -6.55 -27.88 -1.55
CA ASP A 675 -7.03 -26.87 -0.59
C ASP A 675 -8.36 -26.26 -1.09
N PRO A 676 -9.44 -26.40 -0.33
CA PRO A 676 -10.76 -25.88 -0.72
C PRO A 676 -10.75 -24.36 -1.01
N SER A 677 -9.88 -23.61 -0.33
CA SER A 677 -9.77 -22.16 -0.48
C SER A 677 -9.22 -21.78 -1.86
N VAL A 678 -8.26 -22.58 -2.35
CA VAL A 678 -7.68 -22.40 -3.70
C VAL A 678 -8.70 -22.75 -4.77
N LEU A 679 -9.38 -23.87 -4.59
CA LEU A 679 -10.43 -24.31 -5.53
C LEU A 679 -11.52 -23.24 -5.66
N TRP A 680 -11.94 -22.66 -4.53
CA TRP A 680 -12.91 -21.57 -4.56
C TRP A 680 -12.35 -20.32 -5.20
N ALA A 681 -11.12 -19.90 -4.86
CA ALA A 681 -10.51 -18.69 -5.41
C ALA A 681 -10.38 -18.76 -6.94
N LEU A 682 -9.97 -19.92 -7.49
CA LEU A 682 -9.93 -20.18 -8.93
C LEU A 682 -11.33 -20.23 -9.53
N CYS A 683 -12.28 -20.90 -8.88
CA CYS A 683 -13.67 -20.91 -9.31
C CYS A 683 -14.22 -19.49 -9.45
N ALA A 684 -14.01 -18.64 -8.46
CA ALA A 684 -14.44 -17.24 -8.46
C ALA A 684 -13.72 -16.39 -9.52
N ALA A 685 -12.41 -16.58 -9.71
CA ALA A 685 -11.64 -15.91 -10.75
C ALA A 685 -12.18 -16.24 -12.14
N TYR A 686 -12.48 -17.49 -12.41
CA TYR A 686 -13.05 -17.91 -13.69
C TYR A 686 -14.50 -17.47 -13.89
N LEU A 687 -15.30 -17.42 -12.82
CA LEU A 687 -16.63 -16.81 -12.87
C LEU A 687 -16.53 -15.33 -13.29
N VAL A 688 -15.68 -14.55 -12.62
CA VAL A 688 -15.56 -13.10 -12.86
C VAL A 688 -15.00 -12.81 -14.25
N THR A 689 -14.11 -13.66 -14.77
CA THR A 689 -13.56 -13.53 -16.11
C THR A 689 -14.45 -14.10 -17.22
N GLY A 690 -15.63 -14.65 -16.86
CA GLY A 690 -16.60 -15.23 -17.82
C GLY A 690 -16.16 -16.59 -18.41
N ARG A 691 -15.21 -17.27 -17.77
CA ARG A 691 -14.73 -18.60 -18.14
C ARG A 691 -15.50 -19.67 -17.39
N TYR A 692 -16.78 -19.81 -17.70
CA TYR A 692 -17.74 -20.61 -16.93
C TYR A 692 -17.45 -22.12 -16.95
N GLU A 693 -16.88 -22.65 -18.03
CA GLU A 693 -16.53 -24.09 -18.07
C GLU A 693 -15.33 -24.39 -17.16
N ASP A 694 -14.33 -23.52 -17.13
CA ASP A 694 -13.21 -23.66 -16.21
C ASP A 694 -13.69 -23.56 -14.75
N SER A 695 -14.59 -22.61 -14.48
CA SER A 695 -15.21 -22.48 -13.15
C SER A 695 -15.96 -23.74 -12.74
N ARG A 696 -16.67 -24.40 -13.67
CA ARG A 696 -17.40 -25.65 -13.39
C ARG A 696 -16.49 -26.81 -13.02
N GLN A 697 -15.27 -26.89 -13.56
CA GLN A 697 -14.31 -27.90 -13.12
C GLN A 697 -14.03 -27.75 -11.63
N PHE A 698 -13.80 -26.53 -11.14
CA PHE A 698 -13.51 -26.27 -9.74
C PHE A 698 -14.73 -26.44 -8.83
N SER A 699 -15.91 -26.03 -9.27
CA SER A 699 -17.14 -26.30 -8.52
C SER A 699 -17.46 -27.79 -8.47
N GLY A 700 -17.05 -28.58 -9.48
CA GLY A 700 -17.09 -30.03 -9.48
C GLY A 700 -16.22 -30.65 -8.38
N LEU A 701 -14.94 -30.24 -8.29
CA LEU A 701 -14.04 -30.70 -7.22
C LEU A 701 -14.56 -30.31 -5.82
N LEU A 702 -15.10 -29.12 -5.67
CA LEU A 702 -15.73 -28.67 -4.43
C LEU A 702 -16.99 -29.53 -4.11
N ARG A 703 -17.71 -30.01 -5.12
CA ARG A 703 -18.86 -30.90 -4.95
C ARG A 703 -18.41 -32.28 -4.46
N GLU A 704 -17.35 -32.85 -5.01
CA GLU A 704 -16.76 -34.10 -4.51
C GLU A 704 -16.34 -33.96 -3.04
N MET A 705 -15.75 -32.82 -2.66
CA MET A 705 -15.43 -32.52 -1.25
C MET A 705 -16.69 -32.42 -0.38
N ARG A 706 -17.78 -31.83 -0.90
CA ARG A 706 -19.08 -31.80 -0.20
C ARG A 706 -19.58 -33.18 0.10
N GLU A 707 -19.52 -34.08 -0.88
CA GLU A 707 -20.04 -35.45 -0.78
C GLU A 707 -19.16 -36.34 0.12
N THR A 708 -17.86 -36.13 0.11
CA THR A 708 -16.91 -36.97 0.87
C THR A 708 -16.72 -36.51 2.31
N THR A 709 -16.60 -35.19 2.55
CA THR A 709 -16.23 -34.64 3.85
C THR A 709 -17.34 -33.80 4.50
N GLY A 710 -18.31 -33.32 3.73
CA GLY A 710 -19.30 -32.33 4.20
C GLY A 710 -18.70 -30.99 4.60
N ALA A 711 -17.46 -30.69 4.19
CA ALA A 711 -16.76 -29.49 4.56
C ALA A 711 -17.53 -28.23 4.14
N PRO A 712 -17.61 -27.18 5.00
CA PRO A 712 -18.37 -25.95 4.74
C PRO A 712 -18.02 -25.27 3.40
N VAL A 713 -16.73 -25.21 3.07
CA VAL A 713 -16.26 -24.59 1.81
C VAL A 713 -16.72 -25.40 0.60
N GLY A 714 -16.69 -26.75 0.67
CA GLY A 714 -17.21 -27.63 -0.38
C GLY A 714 -18.70 -27.45 -0.59
N CYS A 715 -19.49 -27.44 0.52
CA CYS A 715 -20.93 -27.23 0.47
C CYS A 715 -21.31 -25.88 -0.17
N LEU A 716 -20.70 -24.80 0.28
CA LEU A 716 -21.01 -23.47 -0.17
C LEU A 716 -20.45 -23.19 -1.58
N GLY A 717 -19.18 -23.49 -1.80
CA GLY A 717 -18.49 -23.18 -3.06
C GLY A 717 -19.06 -23.92 -4.25
N ALA A 718 -19.37 -25.20 -4.08
CA ALA A 718 -20.00 -26.02 -5.14
C ALA A 718 -21.36 -25.46 -5.54
N ALA A 719 -22.25 -25.27 -4.57
CA ALA A 719 -23.61 -24.82 -4.84
C ALA A 719 -23.68 -23.38 -5.34
N TYR A 720 -22.90 -22.48 -4.75
CA TYR A 720 -22.85 -21.10 -5.18
C TYR A 720 -22.22 -20.93 -6.57
N GLY A 721 -21.10 -21.61 -6.85
CA GLY A 721 -20.45 -21.60 -8.15
C GLY A 721 -21.34 -22.14 -9.27
N GLU A 722 -21.92 -23.33 -9.09
CA GLU A 722 -22.85 -23.92 -10.07
C GLU A 722 -24.12 -23.09 -10.20
N GLY A 723 -24.67 -22.57 -9.08
CA GLY A 723 -25.84 -21.72 -9.10
C GLY A 723 -25.66 -20.46 -9.94
N ILE A 724 -24.47 -19.83 -9.90
CA ILE A 724 -24.15 -18.68 -10.76
C ILE A 724 -24.08 -19.10 -12.23
N VAL A 725 -23.41 -20.20 -12.54
CA VAL A 725 -23.26 -20.68 -13.93
C VAL A 725 -24.63 -21.01 -14.54
N LEU A 726 -25.49 -21.70 -13.78
CA LEU A 726 -26.87 -22.01 -14.19
C LEU A 726 -27.70 -20.73 -14.38
N HIS A 727 -27.53 -19.75 -13.48
CA HIS A 727 -28.20 -18.46 -13.57
C HIS A 727 -27.82 -17.71 -14.87
N VAL A 728 -26.53 -17.53 -15.15
CA VAL A 728 -26.09 -16.79 -16.34
C VAL A 728 -26.49 -17.47 -17.65
N ARG A 729 -26.64 -18.79 -17.64
CA ARG A 729 -27.14 -19.60 -18.75
C ARG A 729 -28.66 -19.55 -18.93
N GLY A 730 -29.39 -18.92 -18.04
CA GLY A 730 -30.84 -18.84 -18.07
C GLY A 730 -31.56 -20.07 -17.54
N ARG A 731 -30.87 -21.08 -16.99
CA ARG A 731 -31.46 -22.28 -16.32
C ARG A 731 -31.95 -21.90 -14.91
N LEU A 732 -32.88 -20.95 -14.83
CA LEU A 732 -33.26 -20.26 -13.59
C LEU A 732 -33.83 -21.15 -12.49
N SER A 733 -34.61 -22.17 -12.84
CA SER A 733 -35.21 -23.07 -11.85
C SER A 733 -34.13 -23.95 -11.15
N GLU A 734 -33.18 -24.41 -11.92
CA GLU A 734 -32.05 -25.21 -11.40
C GLU A 734 -31.09 -24.32 -10.62
N ALA A 735 -30.81 -23.12 -11.15
CA ALA A 735 -30.00 -22.11 -10.42
C ALA A 735 -30.64 -21.79 -9.06
N LEU A 736 -31.99 -21.64 -9.00
CA LEU A 736 -32.68 -21.37 -7.76
C LEU A 736 -32.49 -22.49 -6.73
N SER A 737 -32.57 -23.75 -7.15
CA SER A 737 -32.37 -24.92 -6.27
C SER A 737 -30.97 -24.90 -5.62
N GLU A 738 -29.91 -24.73 -6.42
CA GLU A 738 -28.53 -24.64 -5.90
C GLU A 738 -28.31 -23.41 -5.02
N LEU A 739 -28.85 -22.25 -5.40
CA LEU A 739 -28.71 -21.02 -4.64
C LEU A 739 -29.48 -21.03 -3.32
N GLU A 740 -30.68 -21.70 -3.26
CA GLU A 740 -31.41 -21.89 -2.00
C GLU A 740 -30.67 -22.83 -1.06
N TYR A 741 -30.09 -23.91 -1.59
CA TYR A 741 -29.19 -24.74 -0.81
C TYR A 741 -27.99 -23.97 -0.29
N ALA A 742 -27.33 -23.16 -1.13
CA ALA A 742 -26.22 -22.34 -0.72
C ALA A 742 -26.61 -21.33 0.39
N VAL A 743 -27.78 -20.70 0.29
CA VAL A 743 -28.31 -19.80 1.34
C VAL A 743 -28.55 -20.57 2.64
N ALA A 744 -29.16 -21.76 2.59
CA ALA A 744 -29.39 -22.59 3.78
C ALA A 744 -28.07 -23.00 4.45
N MET A 745 -27.06 -23.35 3.65
CA MET A 745 -25.74 -23.71 4.18
C MET A 745 -25.01 -22.49 4.76
N ALA A 746 -25.13 -21.33 4.13
CA ALA A 746 -24.54 -20.08 4.66
C ALA A 746 -25.14 -19.72 6.03
N ASP A 747 -26.43 -19.95 6.24
CA ASP A 747 -27.08 -19.74 7.53
C ASP A 747 -26.68 -20.83 8.56
N ARG A 748 -26.55 -22.08 8.13
CA ARG A 748 -26.10 -23.18 8.98
C ARG A 748 -24.70 -22.96 9.52
N PHE A 749 -23.78 -22.50 8.65
CA PHE A 749 -22.37 -22.24 8.97
C PHE A 749 -22.12 -20.80 9.43
N ALA A 750 -23.15 -20.06 9.81
CA ALA A 750 -23.02 -18.65 10.20
C ALA A 750 -22.06 -18.43 11.41
N ARG A 751 -21.91 -19.42 12.30
CA ARG A 751 -20.96 -19.38 13.41
C ARG A 751 -19.50 -19.50 12.97
N GLU A 752 -19.25 -20.15 11.84
CA GLU A 752 -17.94 -20.30 11.19
C GLU A 752 -17.70 -19.15 10.20
N GLY A 753 -18.63 -18.22 10.11
CA GLY A 753 -18.73 -17.20 9.06
C GLY A 753 -17.48 -16.37 8.85
N ARG A 754 -16.69 -16.18 9.90
CA ARG A 754 -15.45 -15.40 9.82
C ARG A 754 -14.33 -16.12 9.04
N ALA A 755 -14.11 -17.40 9.31
CA ALA A 755 -13.15 -18.21 8.56
C ALA A 755 -13.60 -18.40 7.10
N LEU A 756 -14.91 -18.68 6.90
CA LEU A 756 -15.49 -18.82 5.57
C LEU A 756 -15.44 -17.51 4.77
N ALA A 757 -15.65 -16.38 5.42
CA ALA A 757 -15.60 -15.10 4.75
C ALA A 757 -14.18 -14.74 4.24
N ARG A 758 -13.09 -15.23 4.86
CA ARG A 758 -11.75 -15.17 4.30
C ARG A 758 -11.64 -15.95 3.00
N THR A 759 -12.06 -17.22 3.05
CA THR A 759 -12.03 -18.09 1.87
C THR A 759 -12.85 -17.56 0.71
N PHE A 760 -14.06 -17.05 0.99
CA PHE A 760 -14.98 -16.54 -0.02
C PHE A 760 -14.76 -15.08 -0.39
N GLN A 761 -13.92 -14.34 0.36
CA GLN A 761 -13.66 -12.89 0.23
C GLN A 761 -14.93 -12.03 0.39
N HIS A 762 -16.05 -12.66 0.66
CA HIS A 762 -17.35 -12.10 0.99
C HIS A 762 -18.00 -12.98 2.08
N ASP A 763 -18.87 -12.38 2.87
CA ASP A 763 -19.74 -13.17 3.73
C ASP A 763 -20.63 -14.06 2.84
N PRO A 764 -20.58 -15.40 2.96
CA PRO A 764 -21.40 -16.29 2.14
C PRO A 764 -22.90 -16.00 2.28
N ARG A 765 -23.33 -15.47 3.42
CA ARG A 765 -24.74 -15.04 3.62
C ARG A 765 -25.12 -13.90 2.69
N VAL A 766 -24.17 -13.02 2.35
CA VAL A 766 -24.38 -11.91 1.42
C VAL A 766 -24.30 -12.41 -0.02
N SER A 767 -23.22 -13.08 -0.37
CA SER A 767 -22.97 -13.49 -1.77
C SER A 767 -24.02 -14.47 -2.29
N CYS A 768 -24.41 -15.51 -1.51
CA CYS A 768 -25.44 -16.47 -1.91
C CYS A 768 -26.82 -15.80 -2.07
N ARG A 769 -27.21 -14.91 -1.15
CA ARG A 769 -28.48 -14.18 -1.24
C ARG A 769 -28.53 -13.20 -2.41
N SER A 770 -27.41 -12.71 -2.86
CA SER A 770 -27.34 -11.76 -3.98
C SER A 770 -27.85 -12.39 -5.29
N TYR A 771 -27.29 -13.53 -5.68
CA TYR A 771 -27.77 -14.23 -6.88
C TYR A 771 -29.13 -14.89 -6.67
N ASN A 772 -29.45 -15.33 -5.46
CA ASN A 772 -30.79 -15.82 -5.13
C ASN A 772 -31.85 -14.72 -5.35
N ALA A 773 -31.57 -13.47 -4.98
CA ALA A 773 -32.44 -12.34 -5.22
C ALA A 773 -32.67 -12.06 -6.71
N PHE A 774 -31.60 -12.09 -7.52
CA PHE A 774 -31.69 -11.90 -8.98
C PHE A 774 -32.51 -13.03 -9.63
N THR A 775 -32.27 -14.28 -9.25
CA THR A 775 -32.97 -15.44 -9.81
C THR A 775 -34.46 -15.39 -9.47
N HIS A 776 -34.83 -15.11 -8.23
CA HIS A 776 -36.23 -14.91 -7.85
C HIS A 776 -36.88 -13.77 -8.62
N TRP A 777 -36.18 -12.66 -8.81
CA TRP A 777 -36.73 -11.52 -9.56
C TRP A 777 -37.05 -11.92 -11.02
N LEU A 778 -36.16 -12.62 -11.70
CA LEU A 778 -36.32 -13.09 -13.08
C LEU A 778 -37.47 -14.09 -13.20
N LEU A 779 -37.61 -15.02 -12.25
CA LEU A 779 -38.70 -15.98 -12.18
C LEU A 779 -40.08 -15.35 -11.82
N GLY A 780 -40.15 -14.03 -11.66
CA GLY A 780 -41.38 -13.33 -11.31
C GLY A 780 -41.71 -13.31 -9.81
N ASN A 781 -40.90 -13.94 -8.97
CA ASN A 781 -41.08 -13.99 -7.52
C ASN A 781 -40.69 -12.68 -6.82
N ARG A 782 -41.30 -11.54 -7.26
CA ARG A 782 -40.94 -10.19 -6.85
C ARG A 782 -40.92 -9.96 -5.34
N ARG A 783 -41.92 -10.57 -4.61
CA ARG A 783 -42.02 -10.46 -3.16
C ARG A 783 -40.80 -11.08 -2.46
N THR A 784 -40.38 -12.26 -2.90
CA THR A 784 -39.21 -12.96 -2.33
C THR A 784 -37.92 -12.21 -2.68
N ALA A 785 -37.76 -11.76 -3.91
CA ALA A 785 -36.62 -10.92 -4.34
C ALA A 785 -36.48 -9.67 -3.47
N GLY A 786 -37.62 -8.95 -3.22
CA GLY A 786 -37.65 -7.78 -2.34
C GLY A 786 -37.32 -8.11 -0.88
N THR A 787 -37.68 -9.32 -0.39
CA THR A 787 -37.30 -9.76 0.95
C THR A 787 -35.80 -10.01 1.04
N ARG A 788 -35.21 -10.72 0.07
CA ARG A 788 -33.75 -10.96 0.00
C ARG A 788 -32.96 -9.68 -0.10
N ARG A 789 -33.42 -8.71 -0.91
CA ARG A 789 -32.83 -7.38 -1.02
C ARG A 789 -32.80 -6.65 0.34
N ARG A 790 -33.89 -6.64 1.09
CA ARG A 790 -33.96 -6.05 2.45
C ARG A 790 -33.08 -6.79 3.45
N GLU A 791 -32.99 -8.13 3.37
CA GLU A 791 -32.09 -8.93 4.20
C GLU A 791 -30.64 -8.56 3.94
N LEU A 792 -30.21 -8.44 2.68
CA LEU A 792 -28.86 -8.03 2.29
C LEU A 792 -28.50 -6.66 2.88
N LEU A 793 -29.39 -5.67 2.72
CA LEU A 793 -29.15 -4.33 3.27
C LEU A 793 -29.07 -4.33 4.81
N ARG A 794 -29.84 -5.20 5.50
CA ARG A 794 -29.75 -5.33 6.96
C ARG A 794 -28.49 -6.04 7.40
N LEU A 795 -28.15 -7.15 6.77
CA LEU A 795 -26.93 -7.94 7.08
C LEU A 795 -25.67 -7.08 6.94
N THR A 796 -25.69 -6.09 6.04
CA THR A 796 -24.54 -5.26 5.72
C THR A 796 -24.60 -3.84 6.30
N LYS A 797 -25.60 -3.54 7.15
CA LYS A 797 -25.79 -2.20 7.72
C LYS A 797 -24.78 -1.87 8.80
N PHE A 798 -24.45 -2.84 9.63
CA PHE A 798 -23.55 -2.73 10.77
C PHE A 798 -22.59 -3.92 10.76
N GLU A 799 -21.33 -3.70 11.09
CA GLU A 799 -20.30 -4.73 11.24
C GLU A 799 -20.04 -5.61 10.00
N SER A 800 -20.33 -5.10 8.78
CA SER A 800 -20.04 -5.83 7.56
C SER A 800 -18.79 -5.28 6.85
N ARG A 801 -18.14 -6.15 6.05
CA ARG A 801 -17.06 -5.73 5.16
C ARG A 801 -17.55 -4.68 4.18
N PRO A 802 -16.74 -3.67 3.84
CA PRO A 802 -17.08 -2.73 2.78
C PRO A 802 -17.46 -3.40 1.46
N SER A 803 -16.73 -4.47 1.09
CA SER A 803 -17.04 -5.27 -0.10
C SER A 803 -18.43 -5.92 -0.04
N ASP A 804 -18.86 -6.43 1.13
CA ASP A 804 -20.18 -7.00 1.32
C ASP A 804 -21.27 -5.92 1.26
N ARG A 805 -21.02 -4.74 1.84
CA ARG A 805 -21.91 -3.60 1.72
C ARG A 805 -22.02 -3.12 0.28
N CYS A 806 -20.90 -3.02 -0.45
CA CYS A 806 -20.91 -2.71 -1.87
C CYS A 806 -21.70 -3.73 -2.68
N PHE A 807 -21.57 -5.02 -2.36
CA PHE A 807 -22.36 -6.06 -3.03
C PHE A 807 -23.87 -5.90 -2.76
N ALA A 808 -24.25 -5.69 -1.50
CA ALA A 808 -25.66 -5.46 -1.15
C ALA A 808 -26.25 -4.21 -1.87
N LEU A 809 -25.49 -3.10 -1.91
CA LEU A 809 -25.85 -1.89 -2.63
C LEU A 809 -25.93 -2.10 -4.14
N TYR A 810 -25.03 -2.93 -4.70
CA TYR A 810 -25.08 -3.30 -6.10
C TYR A 810 -26.37 -4.08 -6.43
N VAL A 811 -26.73 -5.07 -5.62
CA VAL A 811 -28.00 -5.82 -5.80
C VAL A 811 -29.19 -4.88 -5.69
N ASP A 812 -29.18 -3.99 -4.73
CA ASP A 812 -30.22 -2.98 -4.53
C ASP A 812 -30.39 -2.09 -5.75
N ALA A 813 -29.27 -1.57 -6.28
CA ALA A 813 -29.27 -0.71 -7.45
C ALA A 813 -29.66 -1.44 -8.76
N VAL A 814 -29.20 -2.70 -8.94
CA VAL A 814 -29.58 -3.50 -10.13
C VAL A 814 -31.07 -3.80 -10.14
N VAL A 815 -31.63 -4.25 -9.01
CA VAL A 815 -33.07 -4.54 -8.92
C VAL A 815 -33.88 -3.27 -9.11
N ALA A 816 -33.44 -2.14 -8.53
CA ALA A 816 -34.07 -0.85 -8.74
C ALA A 816 -34.07 -0.43 -10.22
N ALA A 817 -32.96 -0.61 -10.92
CA ALA A 817 -32.88 -0.34 -12.35
C ALA A 817 -33.81 -1.26 -13.18
N TRP A 818 -33.94 -2.52 -12.82
CA TRP A 818 -34.90 -3.42 -13.46
C TRP A 818 -36.36 -3.04 -13.20
N GLU A 819 -36.65 -2.41 -12.06
CA GLU A 819 -37.95 -1.91 -11.66
C GLU A 819 -38.24 -0.48 -12.20
N GLY A 820 -37.24 0.18 -12.79
CA GLY A 820 -37.32 1.55 -13.29
C GLY A 820 -37.18 2.63 -12.21
N ASP A 821 -36.75 2.26 -11.00
CA ASP A 821 -36.52 3.19 -9.90
C ASP A 821 -35.14 3.85 -10.00
N ALA A 822 -35.07 4.92 -10.76
CA ALA A 822 -33.83 5.68 -10.98
C ALA A 822 -33.31 6.33 -9.69
N ALA A 823 -34.17 6.71 -8.77
CA ALA A 823 -33.80 7.38 -7.54
C ALA A 823 -33.01 6.40 -6.62
N THR A 824 -33.52 5.18 -6.43
CA THR A 824 -32.85 4.15 -5.65
C THR A 824 -31.55 3.68 -6.33
N ALA A 825 -31.58 3.46 -7.65
CA ALA A 825 -30.37 3.07 -8.40
C ALA A 825 -29.25 4.11 -8.25
N ARG A 826 -29.59 5.40 -8.36
CA ARG A 826 -28.66 6.51 -8.16
C ARG A 826 -28.13 6.57 -6.72
N SER A 827 -29.00 6.50 -5.71
CA SER A 827 -28.59 6.65 -4.30
C SER A 827 -27.73 5.49 -3.82
N SER A 828 -28.12 4.24 -4.10
CA SER A 828 -27.34 3.05 -3.76
C SER A 828 -26.04 2.96 -4.56
N GLY A 829 -26.08 3.35 -5.84
CA GLY A 829 -24.89 3.49 -6.67
C GLY A 829 -23.92 4.55 -6.13
N ALA A 830 -24.41 5.72 -5.71
CA ALA A 830 -23.59 6.79 -5.17
C ALA A 830 -22.96 6.41 -3.81
N GLU A 831 -23.76 5.83 -2.89
CA GLU A 831 -23.24 5.31 -1.61
C GLU A 831 -22.15 4.27 -1.86
N GLY A 832 -22.39 3.34 -2.78
CA GLY A 832 -21.46 2.28 -3.09
C GLY A 832 -20.17 2.77 -3.76
N VAL A 833 -20.25 3.72 -4.71
CA VAL A 833 -19.06 4.33 -5.34
C VAL A 833 -18.22 5.07 -4.31
N ARG A 834 -18.84 5.81 -3.40
CA ARG A 834 -18.15 6.48 -2.30
C ARG A 834 -17.43 5.47 -1.42
N LEU A 835 -18.17 4.48 -0.93
CA LEU A 835 -17.64 3.42 -0.06
C LEU A 835 -16.50 2.65 -0.74
N ALA A 836 -16.70 2.23 -1.99
CA ALA A 836 -15.68 1.53 -2.75
C ALA A 836 -14.43 2.40 -3.01
N GLY A 837 -14.60 3.70 -3.22
CA GLY A 837 -13.50 4.65 -3.37
C GLY A 837 -12.73 4.84 -2.07
N GLU A 838 -13.41 4.91 -0.94
CA GLU A 838 -12.81 5.05 0.39
C GLU A 838 -11.96 3.84 0.80
N HIS A 839 -12.25 2.67 0.23
CA HIS A 839 -11.58 1.41 0.57
C HIS A 839 -10.70 0.85 -0.55
N GLY A 840 -10.44 1.61 -1.60
CA GLY A 840 -9.63 1.15 -2.74
C GLY A 840 -10.22 -0.05 -3.51
N LEU A 841 -11.52 -0.31 -3.39
CA LEU A 841 -12.21 -1.44 -4.02
C LEU A 841 -12.57 -1.10 -5.47
N LEU A 842 -11.57 -1.08 -6.35
CA LEU A 842 -11.72 -0.64 -7.74
C LEU A 842 -12.79 -1.41 -8.50
N TYR A 843 -12.86 -2.72 -8.29
CA TYR A 843 -13.88 -3.60 -8.86
C TYR A 843 -15.32 -3.15 -8.51
N TRP A 844 -15.60 -2.93 -7.23
CA TRP A 844 -16.90 -2.49 -6.77
C TRP A 844 -17.22 -1.05 -7.17
N LYS A 845 -16.22 -0.19 -7.17
CA LYS A 845 -16.36 1.20 -7.63
C LYS A 845 -16.84 1.26 -9.08
N ALA A 846 -16.27 0.44 -9.95
CA ALA A 846 -16.67 0.37 -11.35
C ALA A 846 -18.08 -0.22 -11.53
N LEU A 847 -18.41 -1.33 -10.86
CA LEU A 847 -19.74 -1.94 -10.93
C LEU A 847 -20.85 -0.97 -10.50
N LEU A 848 -20.66 -0.30 -9.37
CA LEU A 848 -21.62 0.66 -8.81
C LEU A 848 -21.65 1.98 -9.59
N GLY A 849 -20.53 2.32 -10.26
CA GLY A 849 -20.44 3.46 -11.18
C GLY A 849 -21.39 3.33 -12.36
N VAL A 850 -21.54 2.13 -12.93
CA VAL A 850 -22.52 1.87 -13.99
C VAL A 850 -23.95 2.16 -13.50
N LEU A 851 -24.31 1.69 -12.31
CA LEU A 851 -25.67 1.87 -11.75
C LEU A 851 -25.94 3.33 -11.35
N LYS A 852 -24.94 4.00 -10.77
CA LYS A 852 -25.00 5.43 -10.48
C LYS A 852 -25.20 6.23 -11.77
N GLY A 853 -24.43 5.91 -12.82
CA GLY A 853 -24.54 6.56 -14.11
C GLY A 853 -25.93 6.37 -14.75
N TRP A 854 -26.46 5.14 -14.74
CA TRP A 854 -27.80 4.83 -15.19
C TRP A 854 -28.86 5.67 -14.44
N GLY A 855 -28.74 5.75 -13.12
CA GLY A 855 -29.65 6.56 -12.29
C GLY A 855 -29.54 8.07 -12.54
N LEU A 856 -28.33 8.58 -12.82
CA LEU A 856 -28.12 9.99 -13.21
C LEU A 856 -28.80 10.31 -14.53
N THR A 857 -28.58 9.48 -15.56
CA THR A 857 -29.22 9.66 -16.90
C THR A 857 -30.75 9.72 -16.79
N HIS A 858 -31.35 8.76 -16.05
CA HIS A 858 -32.81 8.73 -15.86
C HIS A 858 -33.34 9.80 -14.88
N SER A 859 -32.45 10.61 -14.29
CA SER A 859 -32.78 11.73 -13.40
C SER A 859 -32.52 13.10 -14.08
N GLY A 860 -32.28 13.14 -15.39
CA GLY A 860 -32.09 14.38 -16.16
C GLY A 860 -30.65 14.91 -16.19
N GLN A 861 -29.66 14.09 -15.77
CA GLN A 861 -28.22 14.35 -15.89
C GLN A 861 -27.61 13.37 -16.90
N GLU A 862 -28.01 13.53 -18.17
CA GLU A 862 -27.79 12.51 -19.20
C GLU A 862 -26.30 12.34 -19.55
N ASP A 863 -25.61 13.45 -19.84
CA ASP A 863 -24.18 13.40 -20.22
C ASP A 863 -23.30 12.91 -19.08
N ASP A 864 -23.44 13.47 -17.89
CA ASP A 864 -22.68 13.04 -16.69
C ASP A 864 -22.89 11.54 -16.40
N GLY A 865 -24.16 11.08 -16.59
CA GLY A 865 -24.52 9.67 -16.38
C GLY A 865 -23.85 8.75 -17.39
N LEU A 866 -23.91 9.07 -18.67
CA LEU A 866 -23.31 8.29 -19.75
C LEU A 866 -21.79 8.27 -19.67
N ASP A 867 -21.16 9.41 -19.40
CA ASP A 867 -19.71 9.50 -19.21
C ASP A 867 -19.22 8.61 -18.06
N LEU A 868 -19.94 8.62 -16.93
CA LEU A 868 -19.64 7.75 -15.80
C LEU A 868 -19.80 6.27 -16.16
N MET A 869 -20.84 5.90 -16.92
CA MET A 869 -21.04 4.52 -17.36
C MET A 869 -19.91 4.06 -18.30
N HIS A 870 -19.51 4.88 -19.26
CA HIS A 870 -18.42 4.57 -20.18
C HIS A 870 -17.08 4.40 -19.47
N ALA A 871 -16.76 5.31 -18.55
CA ALA A 871 -15.55 5.22 -17.71
C ALA A 871 -15.56 3.93 -16.88
N SER A 872 -16.68 3.62 -16.23
CA SER A 872 -16.83 2.41 -15.41
C SER A 872 -16.74 1.12 -16.21
N LEU A 873 -17.34 1.05 -17.39
CA LEU A 873 -17.23 -0.11 -18.29
C LEU A 873 -15.82 -0.29 -18.83
N THR A 874 -15.10 0.79 -19.05
CA THR A 874 -13.68 0.73 -19.46
C THR A 874 -12.82 0.14 -18.35
N GLU A 875 -13.03 0.55 -17.10
CA GLU A 875 -12.34 0.00 -15.93
C GLU A 875 -12.62 -1.50 -15.77
N LEU A 876 -13.88 -1.94 -15.91
CA LEU A 876 -14.26 -3.35 -15.84
C LEU A 876 -13.58 -4.18 -16.93
N ARG A 877 -13.43 -3.65 -18.15
CA ARG A 877 -12.70 -4.33 -19.23
C ARG A 877 -11.20 -4.43 -18.94
N THR A 878 -10.61 -3.36 -18.41
CA THR A 878 -9.19 -3.31 -18.05
C THR A 878 -8.87 -4.33 -16.95
N SER A 879 -9.75 -4.49 -15.98
CA SER A 879 -9.64 -5.49 -14.91
C SER A 879 -10.11 -6.89 -15.30
N ARG A 880 -10.37 -7.16 -16.60
CA ARG A 880 -10.89 -8.43 -17.13
C ARG A 880 -12.15 -8.93 -16.42
N THR A 881 -12.99 -8.02 -15.99
CA THR A 881 -14.27 -8.33 -15.32
C THR A 881 -15.37 -8.43 -16.36
N TYR A 882 -15.77 -9.65 -16.67
CA TYR A 882 -16.79 -9.92 -17.68
C TYR A 882 -18.09 -10.50 -17.12
N LEU A 883 -18.09 -11.03 -15.92
CA LEU A 883 -19.31 -11.47 -15.26
C LEU A 883 -20.34 -10.34 -15.24
N ARG A 884 -21.51 -10.59 -15.78
CA ARG A 884 -22.61 -9.61 -15.91
C ARG A 884 -22.32 -8.47 -16.93
N HIS A 885 -21.34 -8.63 -17.80
CA HIS A 885 -21.04 -7.62 -18.82
C HIS A 885 -22.26 -7.31 -19.73
N PRO A 886 -23.02 -8.32 -20.20
CA PRO A 886 -24.26 -8.05 -20.98
C PRO A 886 -25.32 -7.27 -20.19
N LEU A 887 -25.44 -7.50 -18.86
CA LEU A 887 -26.32 -6.68 -18.01
C LEU A 887 -25.93 -5.20 -18.08
N HIS A 888 -24.65 -4.91 -17.94
CA HIS A 888 -24.17 -3.53 -17.95
C HIS A 888 -24.31 -2.86 -19.32
N LEU A 889 -24.12 -3.63 -20.42
CA LEU A 889 -24.40 -3.15 -21.77
C LEU A 889 -25.89 -2.88 -21.95
N GLY A 890 -26.77 -3.75 -21.42
CA GLY A 890 -28.21 -3.52 -21.46
C GLY A 890 -28.64 -2.25 -20.73
N LEU A 891 -28.02 -1.96 -19.57
CA LEU A 891 -28.24 -0.71 -18.84
C LEU A 891 -27.73 0.50 -19.62
N LEU A 892 -26.56 0.40 -20.26
CA LEU A 892 -26.01 1.47 -21.08
C LEU A 892 -26.92 1.76 -22.28
N GLY A 893 -27.38 0.74 -23.03
CA GLY A 893 -28.30 0.92 -24.16
C GLY A 893 -29.62 1.55 -23.73
N GLN A 894 -30.14 1.21 -22.54
CA GLN A 894 -31.34 1.90 -21.98
C GLN A 894 -31.04 3.37 -21.68
N ALA A 895 -29.91 3.68 -21.08
CA ALA A 895 -29.52 5.06 -20.77
C ALA A 895 -29.32 5.89 -22.04
N GLN A 896 -28.66 5.35 -23.07
CA GLN A 896 -28.48 5.99 -24.38
C GLN A 896 -29.81 6.27 -25.08
N GLN A 897 -30.72 5.29 -25.08
CA GLN A 897 -32.06 5.47 -25.65
C GLN A 897 -32.86 6.52 -24.90
N HIS A 898 -32.77 6.55 -23.56
CA HIS A 898 -33.41 7.56 -22.72
C HIS A 898 -32.89 8.96 -23.03
N ALA A 899 -31.60 9.10 -23.28
CA ALA A 899 -30.94 10.36 -23.69
C ALA A 899 -31.15 10.70 -25.18
N GLY A 900 -31.98 9.94 -25.91
CA GLY A 900 -32.26 10.19 -27.34
C GLY A 900 -31.14 9.76 -28.30
N ARG A 901 -30.11 9.06 -27.81
CA ARG A 901 -28.96 8.60 -28.60
C ARG A 901 -29.23 7.21 -29.20
N THR A 902 -30.22 7.14 -30.09
CA THR A 902 -30.77 5.88 -30.61
C THR A 902 -29.75 5.05 -31.38
N GLU A 903 -28.92 5.67 -32.22
CA GLU A 903 -27.88 4.95 -32.98
C GLU A 903 -26.83 4.31 -32.07
N GLU A 904 -26.41 5.01 -31.01
CA GLU A 904 -25.49 4.48 -29.99
C GLU A 904 -26.14 3.32 -29.22
N ALA A 905 -27.41 3.44 -28.85
CA ALA A 905 -28.16 2.40 -28.17
C ALA A 905 -28.26 1.13 -29.02
N GLU A 906 -28.55 1.25 -30.33
CA GLU A 906 -28.55 0.11 -31.25
C GLU A 906 -27.18 -0.56 -31.35
N ALA A 907 -26.09 0.24 -31.45
CA ALA A 907 -24.74 -0.31 -31.48
C ALA A 907 -24.41 -1.06 -30.18
N THR A 908 -24.82 -0.50 -29.05
CA THR A 908 -24.65 -1.10 -27.73
C THR A 908 -25.45 -2.41 -27.60
N PHE A 909 -26.67 -2.47 -28.08
CA PHE A 909 -27.48 -3.70 -28.06
C PHE A 909 -26.93 -4.78 -29.01
N ARG A 910 -26.34 -4.42 -30.16
CA ARG A 910 -25.60 -5.38 -31.00
C ARG A 910 -24.38 -5.95 -30.27
N ALA A 911 -23.63 -5.09 -29.56
CA ALA A 911 -22.53 -5.53 -28.72
C ALA A 911 -23.00 -6.43 -27.56
N LEU A 912 -24.18 -6.17 -26.97
CA LEU A 912 -24.80 -7.05 -25.97
C LEU A 912 -25.06 -8.44 -26.55
N LEU A 913 -25.70 -8.53 -27.73
CA LEU A 913 -25.97 -9.83 -28.38
C LEU A 913 -24.67 -10.62 -28.63
N THR A 914 -23.66 -9.96 -29.19
CA THR A 914 -22.34 -10.59 -29.38
C THR A 914 -21.71 -11.06 -28.06
N ALA A 915 -21.87 -10.27 -26.97
CA ALA A 915 -21.34 -10.64 -25.67
C ALA A 915 -22.08 -11.84 -25.05
N VAL A 916 -23.41 -11.91 -25.23
CA VAL A 916 -24.24 -13.04 -24.76
C VAL A 916 -23.86 -14.32 -25.51
N GLU A 917 -23.75 -14.25 -26.83
CA GLU A 917 -23.37 -15.40 -27.66
C GLU A 917 -21.97 -15.92 -27.31
N HIS A 918 -21.00 -15.01 -27.25
CA HIS A 918 -19.60 -15.36 -26.99
C HIS A 918 -19.41 -16.04 -25.61
N ARG A 919 -20.18 -15.65 -24.58
CA ARG A 919 -20.05 -16.16 -23.20
C ARG A 919 -21.17 -17.07 -22.76
N ASN A 920 -22.16 -17.30 -23.60
CA ASN A 920 -23.33 -18.12 -23.28
C ASN A 920 -24.08 -17.61 -22.02
N GLU A 921 -24.28 -16.26 -21.96
CA GLU A 921 -24.95 -15.57 -20.84
C GLU A 921 -26.42 -15.23 -21.15
N HIS A 922 -27.21 -16.24 -21.54
CA HIS A 922 -28.58 -16.09 -22.06
C HIS A 922 -29.56 -15.43 -21.09
N VAL A 923 -29.28 -15.45 -19.79
CA VAL A 923 -30.14 -14.82 -18.77
C VAL A 923 -30.39 -13.34 -19.05
N TYR A 924 -29.45 -12.65 -19.69
CA TYR A 924 -29.59 -11.22 -19.98
C TYR A 924 -30.44 -10.90 -21.22
N LEU A 925 -30.97 -11.92 -21.89
CA LEU A 925 -32.02 -11.84 -22.91
C LEU A 925 -33.39 -12.25 -22.37
N HIS A 926 -33.52 -12.47 -21.06
CA HIS A 926 -34.80 -12.85 -20.46
C HIS A 926 -35.85 -11.78 -20.65
N SER A 927 -37.05 -12.17 -21.10
CA SER A 927 -38.15 -11.28 -21.49
C SER A 927 -38.65 -10.33 -20.36
N SER A 928 -38.42 -10.68 -19.11
CA SER A 928 -38.74 -9.83 -17.95
C SER A 928 -37.87 -8.58 -17.88
N LEU A 929 -36.68 -8.57 -18.51
CA LEU A 929 -35.74 -7.46 -18.42
C LEU A 929 -36.16 -6.30 -19.32
N PRO A 930 -36.15 -5.04 -18.81
CA PRO A 930 -36.46 -3.87 -19.61
C PRO A 930 -35.53 -3.71 -20.82
N ALA A 931 -34.24 -4.02 -20.66
CA ALA A 931 -33.24 -3.98 -21.73
C ALA A 931 -33.62 -4.89 -22.90
N THR A 932 -34.07 -6.13 -22.62
CA THR A 932 -34.47 -7.10 -23.65
C THR A 932 -35.69 -6.61 -24.43
N ARG A 933 -36.69 -6.03 -23.76
CA ARG A 933 -37.85 -5.48 -24.43
C ARG A 933 -37.50 -4.30 -25.38
N LEU A 934 -36.57 -3.46 -24.93
CA LEU A 934 -36.08 -2.33 -25.73
C LEU A 934 -35.24 -2.82 -26.92
N LEU A 935 -34.37 -3.83 -26.69
CA LEU A 935 -33.60 -4.48 -27.74
C LEU A 935 -34.50 -5.04 -28.85
N HIS A 936 -35.60 -5.75 -28.49
CA HIS A 936 -36.58 -6.27 -29.46
C HIS A 936 -37.28 -5.15 -30.23
N THR A 937 -37.48 -4.00 -29.60
CA THR A 937 -38.10 -2.85 -30.25
C THR A 937 -37.18 -2.21 -31.27
N LEU A 938 -35.89 -2.06 -30.95
CA LEU A 938 -34.90 -1.38 -31.79
C LEU A 938 -34.34 -2.26 -32.91
N LEU A 939 -33.94 -3.50 -32.57
CA LEU A 939 -33.28 -4.39 -33.51
C LEU A 939 -34.19 -5.45 -34.16
N GLY A 940 -35.44 -5.57 -33.69
CA GLY A 940 -36.38 -6.60 -34.12
C GLY A 940 -36.21 -7.92 -33.36
N ARG A 941 -37.32 -8.72 -33.29
CA ARG A 941 -37.37 -10.00 -32.59
C ARG A 941 -36.39 -11.04 -33.19
N ALA A 942 -36.31 -11.08 -34.51
CA ALA A 942 -35.48 -12.06 -35.22
C ALA A 942 -33.97 -11.96 -34.87
N ALA A 943 -33.49 -10.76 -34.58
CA ALA A 943 -32.07 -10.58 -34.20
C ALA A 943 -31.74 -11.18 -32.79
N ALA A 944 -32.69 -11.16 -31.87
CA ALA A 944 -32.53 -11.73 -30.55
C ALA A 944 -32.76 -13.26 -30.54
N GLU A 945 -33.73 -13.75 -31.32
CA GLU A 945 -34.05 -15.18 -31.48
C GLU A 945 -32.93 -15.95 -32.18
N ALA A 946 -32.18 -15.33 -33.10
CA ALA A 946 -31.02 -15.93 -33.75
C ALA A 946 -29.87 -16.28 -32.79
N VAL A 947 -29.72 -15.55 -31.66
CA VAL A 947 -28.69 -15.77 -30.64
C VAL A 947 -29.12 -16.84 -29.61
N THR A 948 -30.42 -17.02 -29.40
CA THR A 948 -30.95 -17.93 -28.39
C THR A 948 -31.18 -19.36 -28.87
N GLY A 949 -31.09 -19.61 -30.20
CA GLY A 949 -31.22 -20.94 -30.80
C GLY A 949 -32.64 -21.53 -30.76
N GLY A 950 -33.66 -20.68 -30.64
CA GLY A 950 -35.07 -21.11 -30.61
C GLY A 950 -35.64 -21.30 -29.22
#